data_a12d8ac81135eaacb15a1fdddc54fb9d
#
_entry.id   a12d8ac81135eaacb15a1fdddc54fb9d
#
_cell.length_a   1.000
_cell.length_b   1.000
_cell.length_c   1.000
_cell.angle_alpha   90.00
_cell.angle_beta   90.00
_cell.angle_gamma   90.00
#
_symmetry.space_group_name_H-M   'P 1'
#
loop_
_entity.id
_entity.type
_entity.pdbx_description
1 polymer ?
#
loop_
_entity_poly.entity_id
_entity_poly.type
_entity_poly.pdbx_seq_one_letter_code
_entity_poly.pdbx_strand_id
1 'polypeptide(L)'
;MKNLLLALLFVGALTIHNETIYSNEIDEIIVTSSYIDTNLSDLDDPIHVIGGDDATFDSTVSLGESLDNLLGVQSSDFGSAVGHPIIRGLSGNRVRIMNNGKTLRDVANVGDDHMNEVDLNGIQQIEIVRGPSSLLYSSGTVGGIVNIIDNTIAREDFKAPELNIGLETQSVNDGEVASFLYQNNIGGFNVSLAYKDSQFDNYDIPNGAIIHSEDEHHDEDEHHDEDEHHDEEEHHDEDEHHDEENLGYLENSDFESTSQRFGISKTGEWGYFGVSYRNSESLFGVPFHGDGHGHEDHGMHDEEEHHDEDEHHDEEEHHDEDEHHDEDKHEGERIFSNTESDVFDVEGSYVVNGSWLRKINYFFRSSDYLHTEQHAEEEGHHDEEEHHDEEEHHDEDEHHDEDEHEEEIDYFNKDYSETSFAVNFSREVNDNFTVSLGLARVERAPSAKELYMNGAHLVTGRFEVGNTELESESANNIDLNLFYKNNNFSFRGNIFKNDIDNYIYLQDETEEEHEEHEEHGDHDDHGGLILANFLQKDAELEGYEFEISQIFTFDRGNLTLSLGRDSVTGEFKNGMNIPRIVPARNIITVSYSEDNLLARLTYKDVEEQNDIGEGETETEAYEMLDFSLKKTFVLNNQNEISLTLFGKNLLDEVARNHASFVKNEVPLPGRNYGLKLNYKF
;
A
#
# COMPACT_ATOMS: atom_id res chain seq x y z
N MET A 1 6.53 8.64 -25.54
CA MET A 1 7.39 9.27 -26.57
C MET A 1 7.32 10.80 -26.65
N LYS A 2 6.19 11.46 -26.40
CA LYS A 2 6.14 12.95 -26.41
C LYS A 2 6.87 13.59 -25.21
N ASN A 3 6.80 12.97 -24.04
CA ASN A 3 7.42 13.47 -22.80
C ASN A 3 8.93 13.19 -22.78
N LEU A 4 9.38 12.12 -23.40
CA LEU A 4 10.81 11.80 -23.56
C LEU A 4 11.58 12.87 -24.38
N LEU A 5 10.92 13.53 -25.33
CA LEU A 5 11.54 14.59 -26.16
C LEU A 5 11.67 15.93 -25.41
N LEU A 6 10.79 16.19 -24.41
CA LEU A 6 10.88 17.42 -23.58
C LEU A 6 12.04 17.32 -22.56
N ALA A 7 12.28 16.15 -21.96
CA ALA A 7 13.40 15.92 -21.06
C ALA A 7 14.77 16.10 -21.76
N LEU A 8 14.89 15.66 -23.02
CA LEU A 8 16.11 15.81 -23.82
C LEU A 8 16.41 17.23 -24.29
N LEU A 9 15.40 18.09 -24.39
CA LEU A 9 15.57 19.50 -24.79
C LEU A 9 16.08 20.41 -23.63
N PHE A 10 15.87 20.02 -22.36
CA PHE A 10 16.38 20.77 -21.20
C PHE A 10 17.87 20.55 -20.93
N VAL A 11 18.43 19.42 -21.35
CA VAL A 11 19.86 19.07 -21.15
C VAL A 11 20.80 19.95 -21.99
N GLY A 12 20.33 20.58 -23.05
CA GLY A 12 21.17 21.37 -23.97
C GLY A 12 21.56 22.77 -23.50
N ALA A 13 21.03 23.26 -22.38
CA ALA A 13 21.16 24.69 -21.99
C ALA A 13 22.12 24.98 -20.82
N LEU A 14 22.68 23.93 -20.16
CA LEU A 14 23.54 24.10 -18.99
C LEU A 14 25.02 23.81 -19.30
N THR A 15 25.73 24.77 -19.82
CA THR A 15 27.22 24.76 -19.85
C THR A 15 27.73 25.20 -18.47
N ILE A 16 28.27 24.26 -17.71
CA ILE A 16 28.81 24.51 -16.37
C ILE A 16 30.34 24.53 -16.40
N HIS A 17 30.91 25.52 -15.74
CA HIS A 17 32.34 25.70 -15.55
C HIS A 17 32.86 24.77 -14.46
N ASN A 18 33.99 24.12 -14.76
CA ASN A 18 34.72 23.18 -13.87
C ASN A 18 35.35 23.88 -12.66
N GLU A 19 35.29 23.23 -11.48
CA GLU A 19 36.45 23.00 -10.61
C GLU A 19 36.15 22.07 -9.41
N THR A 20 37.06 21.14 -9.19
CA THR A 20 37.54 20.46 -7.96
C THR A 20 36.92 19.12 -7.54
N ILE A 21 37.89 18.22 -7.38
CA ILE A 21 37.86 16.81 -6.92
C ILE A 21 37.45 16.74 -5.45
N TYR A 22 36.45 15.91 -5.11
CA TYR A 22 36.19 15.47 -3.74
C TYR A 22 36.23 13.94 -3.61
N SER A 23 36.91 13.48 -2.55
CA SER A 23 36.92 12.07 -2.12
C SER A 23 35.55 11.72 -1.52
N ASN A 24 35.01 10.54 -1.85
CA ASN A 24 33.87 9.96 -1.16
C ASN A 24 34.25 9.73 0.31
N GLU A 25 33.90 10.67 1.20
CA GLU A 25 33.70 10.37 2.59
C GLU A 25 32.32 9.67 2.65
N ILE A 26 32.27 8.48 3.25
CA ILE A 26 31.01 7.83 3.60
C ILE A 26 30.31 8.81 4.54
N ASP A 27 29.26 9.45 4.08
CA ASP A 27 28.46 10.34 4.92
C ASP A 27 27.95 9.52 6.11
N GLU A 28 28.23 10.00 7.31
CA GLU A 28 27.78 9.37 8.55
C GLU A 28 26.26 9.39 8.57
N ILE A 29 25.63 8.20 8.62
CA ILE A 29 24.16 8.08 8.64
C ILE A 29 23.67 8.63 9.97
N ILE A 30 22.95 9.75 9.92
CA ILE A 30 22.35 10.39 11.09
C ILE A 30 20.88 10.01 11.12
N VAL A 31 20.41 9.43 12.21
CA VAL A 31 18.98 9.17 12.41
C VAL A 31 18.30 10.48 12.79
N THR A 32 17.39 10.95 11.96
CA THR A 32 16.79 12.28 12.07
C THR A 32 15.39 12.26 12.70
N SER A 33 14.78 11.10 12.82
CA SER A 33 13.45 10.93 13.43
C SER A 33 13.45 11.19 14.94
N SER A 34 14.61 11.10 15.59
CA SER A 34 14.75 11.39 17.03
C SER A 34 14.76 12.89 17.34
N TYR A 35 14.13 13.30 18.44
CA TYR A 35 14.30 14.64 18.99
C TYR A 35 15.76 14.95 19.41
N ILE A 36 16.62 13.93 19.42
CA ILE A 36 18.05 14.02 19.71
C ILE A 36 18.77 13.48 18.48
N ASP A 37 19.52 14.35 17.80
CA ASP A 37 20.35 13.95 16.65
C ASP A 37 21.38 12.90 17.16
N THR A 38 21.28 11.65 16.70
CA THR A 38 22.15 10.54 17.08
C THR A 38 22.64 9.84 15.81
N ASN A 39 23.89 9.38 15.85
CA ASN A 39 24.43 8.59 14.75
C ASN A 39 23.88 7.15 14.83
N LEU A 40 23.72 6.50 13.68
CA LEU A 40 23.26 5.11 13.64
C LEU A 40 24.19 4.18 14.46
N SER A 41 25.50 4.50 14.52
CA SER A 41 26.48 3.77 15.34
C SER A 41 26.24 3.87 16.84
N ASP A 42 25.54 4.91 17.29
CA ASP A 42 25.31 5.22 18.68
C ASP A 42 23.89 4.79 19.14
N LEU A 43 23.12 4.18 18.22
CA LEU A 43 21.78 3.69 18.49
C LEU A 43 21.81 2.20 18.81
N ASP A 44 21.42 1.89 20.02
CA ASP A 44 21.25 0.53 20.53
C ASP A 44 19.83 -0.04 20.27
N ASP A 45 18.99 0.71 19.58
CA ASP A 45 17.57 0.40 19.35
C ASP A 45 17.32 -0.33 18.03
N PRO A 46 16.22 -1.08 17.87
CA PRO A 46 15.88 -1.79 16.64
C PRO A 46 15.43 -0.81 15.54
N ILE A 47 16.34 0.05 15.11
CA ILE A 47 16.15 0.96 14.00
C ILE A 47 16.83 0.39 12.77
N HIS A 48 16.06 0.21 11.68
CA HIS A 48 16.59 -0.06 10.37
C HIS A 48 16.66 1.25 9.59
N VAL A 49 17.81 1.52 8.99
CA VAL A 49 17.99 2.63 8.08
C VAL A 49 18.39 2.08 6.71
N ILE A 50 17.58 2.43 5.70
CA ILE A 50 17.83 2.10 4.29
C ILE A 50 18.26 3.39 3.63
N GLY A 51 19.45 3.42 3.02
CA GLY A 51 19.91 4.56 2.23
C GLY A 51 19.04 4.74 0.98
N GLY A 52 18.93 5.98 0.47
CA GLY A 52 18.09 6.27 -0.69
C GLY A 52 18.46 5.47 -1.95
N ASP A 53 19.75 5.25 -2.18
CA ASP A 53 20.24 4.42 -3.29
C ASP A 53 19.84 2.94 -3.15
N ASP A 54 19.75 2.41 -1.93
CA ASP A 54 19.29 1.04 -1.66
C ASP A 54 17.77 0.93 -1.73
N ALA A 55 17.05 1.93 -1.22
CA ALA A 55 15.58 1.97 -1.26
C ALA A 55 15.01 2.00 -2.70
N THR A 56 15.77 2.55 -3.64
CA THR A 56 15.38 2.65 -5.06
C THR A 56 16.09 1.63 -5.95
N PHE A 57 16.92 0.75 -5.38
CA PHE A 57 17.71 -0.23 -6.15
C PHE A 57 16.82 -1.30 -6.79
N ASP A 58 15.89 -1.85 -6.03
CA ASP A 58 15.12 -3.05 -6.41
C ASP A 58 13.83 -2.73 -7.20
N SER A 59 13.60 -1.50 -7.67
CA SER A 59 12.38 -1.11 -8.40
C SER A 59 11.07 -1.52 -7.71
N THR A 60 10.48 -0.61 -6.99
CA THR A 60 9.26 -0.85 -6.26
C THR A 60 8.22 0.21 -6.60
N VAL A 61 6.95 -0.18 -6.62
CA VAL A 61 5.83 0.71 -6.92
C VAL A 61 5.30 1.33 -5.63
N SER A 62 5.10 0.52 -4.59
CA SER A 62 4.56 0.97 -3.29
C SER A 62 5.61 1.10 -2.19
N LEU A 63 5.25 1.80 -1.10
CA LEU A 63 6.09 1.90 0.10
C LEU A 63 6.25 0.55 0.79
N GLY A 64 5.17 -0.22 0.92
CA GLY A 64 5.21 -1.54 1.55
C GLY A 64 6.15 -2.48 0.81
N GLU A 65 6.03 -2.57 -0.52
CA GLU A 65 6.92 -3.37 -1.35
C GLU A 65 8.41 -2.99 -1.18
N SER A 66 8.72 -1.69 -1.03
CA SER A 66 10.09 -1.21 -0.83
C SER A 66 10.71 -1.68 0.48
N LEU A 67 9.90 -2.08 1.44
CA LEU A 67 10.31 -2.50 2.80
C LEU A 67 10.14 -4.01 3.03
N ASP A 68 9.47 -4.73 2.13
CA ASP A 68 9.06 -6.13 2.32
C ASP A 68 10.23 -7.13 2.44
N ASN A 69 11.43 -6.76 2.02
CA ASN A 69 12.63 -7.58 2.22
C ASN A 69 13.31 -7.37 3.59
N LEU A 70 12.72 -6.55 4.48
CA LEU A 70 13.21 -6.36 5.84
C LEU A 70 12.50 -7.31 6.81
N LEU A 71 13.26 -7.91 7.74
CA LEU A 71 12.68 -8.75 8.77
C LEU A 71 11.73 -7.96 9.68
N GLY A 72 10.59 -8.56 10.00
CA GLY A 72 9.54 -7.96 10.81
C GLY A 72 8.79 -6.83 10.12
N VAL A 73 8.99 -6.62 8.82
CA VAL A 73 8.22 -5.69 7.98
C VAL A 73 7.72 -6.44 6.76
N GLN A 74 6.44 -6.40 6.50
CA GLN A 74 5.79 -6.97 5.32
C GLN A 74 4.93 -5.88 4.66
N SER A 75 4.43 -6.15 3.47
CA SER A 75 3.48 -5.28 2.79
C SER A 75 2.07 -5.86 2.88
N SER A 76 1.05 -5.04 3.06
CA SER A 76 -0.29 -5.40 2.61
C SER A 76 -0.40 -4.97 1.15
N ASP A 77 -0.94 -5.80 0.29
CA ASP A 77 -1.05 -5.49 -1.13
C ASP A 77 -2.51 -5.50 -1.55
N PHE A 78 -2.88 -4.51 -2.35
CA PHE A 78 -4.21 -4.31 -2.88
C PHE A 78 -4.12 -3.84 -4.34
N GLY A 79 -3.46 -4.64 -5.19
CA GLY A 79 -3.08 -4.24 -6.54
C GLY A 79 -1.71 -3.52 -6.58
N SER A 80 -1.28 -3.05 -7.75
CA SER A 80 0.09 -2.57 -7.96
C SER A 80 0.43 -1.26 -7.25
N ALA A 81 -0.55 -0.36 -7.08
CA ALA A 81 -0.33 0.96 -6.49
C ALA A 81 -0.33 0.94 -4.95
N VAL A 82 -1.04 0.00 -4.36
CA VAL A 82 -1.32 -0.05 -2.93
C VAL A 82 -0.46 -1.09 -2.23
N GLY A 83 0.28 -0.67 -1.22
CA GLY A 83 1.08 -1.56 -0.38
C GLY A 83 1.48 -0.83 0.90
N HIS A 84 0.82 -1.19 2.02
CA HIS A 84 1.08 -0.57 3.31
C HIS A 84 2.10 -1.37 4.10
N PRO A 85 3.04 -0.71 4.80
CA PRO A 85 3.93 -1.41 5.70
C PRO A 85 3.19 -2.05 6.87
N ILE A 86 3.35 -3.36 7.03
CA ILE A 86 2.93 -4.12 8.20
C ILE A 86 4.16 -4.36 9.06
N ILE A 87 4.13 -3.93 10.31
CA ILE A 87 5.23 -4.11 11.25
C ILE A 87 4.81 -5.08 12.35
N ARG A 88 5.43 -6.27 12.38
CA ARG A 88 5.15 -7.30 13.40
C ARG A 88 3.67 -7.69 13.48
N GLY A 89 3.02 -7.85 12.32
CA GLY A 89 1.60 -8.18 12.22
C GLY A 89 0.64 -7.02 12.51
N LEU A 90 1.15 -5.80 12.69
CA LEU A 90 0.35 -4.61 12.95
C LEU A 90 0.38 -3.66 11.75
N SER A 91 -0.78 -3.16 11.33
CA SER A 91 -0.98 -2.26 10.18
C SER A 91 -1.85 -1.05 10.54
N GLY A 92 -2.17 -0.25 9.55
CA GLY A 92 -3.09 0.88 9.63
C GLY A 92 -2.67 1.91 10.69
N ASN A 93 -3.61 2.32 11.54
CA ASN A 93 -3.36 3.32 12.57
C ASN A 93 -2.33 2.94 13.65
N ARG A 94 -1.87 1.67 13.67
CA ARG A 94 -0.81 1.20 14.59
C ARG A 94 0.60 1.38 14.03
N VAL A 95 0.73 1.64 12.71
CA VAL A 95 2.00 1.96 12.05
C VAL A 95 1.93 3.38 11.51
N ARG A 96 2.86 4.24 11.94
CA ARG A 96 2.87 5.65 11.54
C ARG A 96 3.83 5.91 10.38
N ILE A 97 3.31 6.43 9.27
CA ILE A 97 4.14 6.88 8.16
C ILE A 97 4.41 8.37 8.30
N MET A 98 5.66 8.75 8.14
CA MET A 98 6.16 10.13 8.31
C MET A 98 7.04 10.54 7.15
N ASN A 99 7.03 11.83 6.86
CA ASN A 99 7.98 12.47 5.96
C ASN A 99 8.72 13.59 6.70
N ASN A 100 10.04 13.49 6.80
CA ASN A 100 10.91 14.41 7.55
C ASN A 100 10.45 14.63 9.00
N GLY A 101 9.99 13.56 9.67
CA GLY A 101 9.51 13.60 11.06
C GLY A 101 8.11 14.19 11.23
N LYS A 102 7.36 14.39 10.16
CA LYS A 102 5.98 14.89 10.17
C LYS A 102 5.05 13.79 9.66
N THR A 103 3.97 13.53 10.40
CA THR A 103 2.99 12.51 10.01
C THR A 103 2.42 12.81 8.62
N LEU A 104 2.37 11.80 7.79
CA LEU A 104 1.66 11.82 6.52
C LEU A 104 0.16 11.80 6.82
N ARG A 105 -0.61 12.64 6.12
CA ARG A 105 -2.06 12.71 6.24
C ARG A 105 -2.66 12.47 4.87
N ASP A 106 -2.87 11.21 4.58
CA ASP A 106 -3.51 10.69 3.38
C ASP A 106 -4.69 9.79 3.75
N VAL A 107 -5.46 9.38 2.78
CA VAL A 107 -6.60 8.49 2.94
C VAL A 107 -6.17 7.05 3.28
N ALA A 108 -4.91 6.69 3.06
CA ALA A 108 -4.36 5.38 3.39
C ALA A 108 -4.45 4.99 4.89
N ASN A 109 -4.69 5.97 5.77
CA ASN A 109 -5.01 5.72 7.18
C ASN A 109 -6.49 5.39 7.41
N VAL A 110 -7.34 5.50 6.39
CA VAL A 110 -8.79 5.25 6.47
C VAL A 110 -9.14 3.91 5.83
N GLY A 111 -8.51 3.54 4.71
CA GLY A 111 -8.74 2.30 3.98
C GLY A 111 -7.44 1.60 3.61
N ASP A 112 -7.45 0.26 3.65
CA ASP A 112 -6.29 -0.56 3.28
C ASP A 112 -6.05 -0.61 1.76
N ASP A 113 -7.04 -0.21 0.99
CA ASP A 113 -7.11 -0.10 -0.47
C ASP A 113 -6.56 1.21 -1.03
N HIS A 114 -6.19 2.15 -0.19
CA HIS A 114 -5.70 3.45 -0.59
C HIS A 114 -4.18 3.54 -0.56
N MET A 115 -3.62 4.20 -1.55
CA MET A 115 -2.17 4.39 -1.69
C MET A 115 -1.59 5.32 -0.62
N ASN A 116 -0.40 4.99 -0.08
CA ASN A 116 0.38 5.95 0.69
C ASN A 116 0.98 7.01 -0.25
N GLU A 117 0.74 8.29 0.05
CA GLU A 117 1.29 9.42 -0.71
C GLU A 117 2.78 9.61 -0.46
N VAL A 118 3.60 8.72 -1.00
CA VAL A 118 5.05 8.68 -0.82
C VAL A 118 5.77 8.69 -2.16
N ASP A 119 6.67 9.67 -2.36
CA ASP A 119 7.61 9.68 -3.49
C ASP A 119 9.03 9.37 -2.99
N LEU A 120 9.57 8.22 -3.42
CA LEU A 120 10.92 7.77 -3.08
C LEU A 120 12.01 8.38 -3.98
N ASN A 121 11.66 9.23 -4.96
CA ASN A 121 12.65 9.88 -5.83
C ASN A 121 13.51 10.87 -5.05
N GLY A 122 14.83 10.67 -5.04
CA GLY A 122 15.79 11.56 -4.40
C GLY A 122 15.66 11.65 -2.88
N ILE A 123 15.16 10.60 -2.22
CA ILE A 123 15.21 10.49 -0.77
C ILE A 123 16.65 10.24 -0.30
N GLN A 124 16.94 10.61 0.93
CA GLN A 124 18.22 10.31 1.57
C GLN A 124 18.20 8.95 2.22
N GLN A 125 17.14 8.65 2.96
CA GLN A 125 16.98 7.40 3.69
C GLN A 125 15.54 7.15 4.10
N ILE A 126 15.24 5.90 4.43
CA ILE A 126 14.03 5.47 5.14
C ILE A 126 14.46 4.94 6.51
N GLU A 127 13.84 5.42 7.57
CA GLU A 127 14.07 4.99 8.94
C GLU A 127 12.87 4.19 9.43
N ILE A 128 13.07 2.95 9.86
CA ILE A 128 12.02 2.11 10.44
C ILE A 128 12.34 1.89 11.91
N VAL A 129 11.45 2.41 12.78
CA VAL A 129 11.58 2.32 14.24
C VAL A 129 10.49 1.41 14.77
N ARG A 130 10.88 0.34 15.47
CA ARG A 130 9.97 -0.69 15.96
C ARG A 130 9.94 -0.75 17.48
N GLY A 131 8.80 -1.24 18.03
CA GLY A 131 8.65 -1.47 19.45
C GLY A 131 8.67 -0.20 20.30
N PRO A 132 9.13 -0.30 21.57
CA PRO A 132 9.09 0.79 22.56
C PRO A 132 9.74 2.09 22.13
N SER A 133 10.76 2.03 21.27
CA SER A 133 11.48 3.20 20.77
C SER A 133 10.62 4.10 19.88
N SER A 134 9.54 3.58 19.29
CA SER A 134 8.62 4.36 18.45
C SER A 134 7.96 5.51 19.18
N LEU A 135 7.75 5.40 20.49
CA LEU A 135 7.18 6.47 21.34
C LEU A 135 8.07 7.72 21.44
N LEU A 136 9.36 7.63 21.10
CA LEU A 136 10.24 8.80 21.02
C LEU A 136 9.87 9.71 19.84
N TYR A 137 9.07 9.22 18.90
CA TYR A 137 8.79 9.88 17.62
C TYR A 137 7.32 10.22 17.45
N SER A 138 6.40 9.35 17.88
CA SER A 138 4.96 9.57 17.78
C SER A 138 4.21 8.87 18.90
N SER A 139 3.06 9.41 19.30
CA SER A 139 2.14 8.78 20.23
C SER A 139 1.21 7.79 19.52
N GLY A 140 0.73 6.77 20.25
CA GLY A 140 -0.26 5.81 19.74
C GLY A 140 0.25 4.79 18.72
N THR A 141 1.57 4.72 18.48
CA THR A 141 2.17 3.77 17.53
C THR A 141 2.59 2.50 18.25
N VAL A 142 1.73 1.48 18.20
CA VAL A 142 2.00 0.16 18.81
C VAL A 142 2.98 -0.66 17.97
N GLY A 143 2.81 -0.65 16.64
CA GLY A 143 3.63 -1.41 15.69
C GLY A 143 4.98 -0.77 15.42
N GLY A 144 4.99 0.50 15.07
CA GLY A 144 6.21 1.21 14.72
C GLY A 144 6.01 2.44 13.85
N ILE A 145 7.13 2.94 13.33
CA ILE A 145 7.18 4.14 12.49
C ILE A 145 8.02 3.88 11.26
N VAL A 146 7.56 4.36 10.11
CA VAL A 146 8.34 4.49 8.87
C VAL A 146 8.51 5.97 8.57
N ASN A 147 9.73 6.47 8.59
CA ASN A 147 10.04 7.88 8.36
C ASN A 147 10.91 8.04 7.11
N ILE A 148 10.37 8.70 6.10
CA ILE A 148 11.05 8.99 4.84
C ILE A 148 11.75 10.33 4.99
N ILE A 149 13.07 10.36 4.73
CA ILE A 149 13.90 11.56 4.82
C ILE A 149 14.31 11.99 3.43
N ASP A 150 13.96 13.21 3.08
CA ASP A 150 14.45 13.86 1.87
C ASP A 150 15.19 15.16 2.19
N ASN A 151 15.82 15.75 1.17
CA ASN A 151 16.59 16.98 1.26
C ASN A 151 15.92 18.15 0.53
N THR A 152 14.60 18.11 0.40
CA THR A 152 13.85 19.19 -0.26
C THR A 152 14.07 20.52 0.47
N ILE A 153 14.07 20.53 1.82
CA ILE A 153 14.56 21.62 2.65
C ILE A 153 15.93 21.20 3.20
N ALA A 154 17.01 21.62 2.54
CA ALA A 154 18.35 21.28 2.97
C ALA A 154 18.70 21.94 4.32
N ARG A 155 19.20 21.13 5.24
CA ARG A 155 19.60 21.53 6.62
C ARG A 155 21.06 21.98 6.68
N GLU A 156 21.85 21.61 5.65
CA GLU A 156 23.23 22.00 5.43
C GLU A 156 23.40 22.51 4.00
N ASP A 157 24.47 23.28 3.75
CA ASP A 157 24.72 23.78 2.39
C ASP A 157 25.13 22.64 1.46
N PHE A 158 24.48 22.57 0.30
CA PHE A 158 24.93 21.70 -0.78
C PHE A 158 26.36 22.04 -1.19
N LYS A 159 27.24 21.06 -1.15
CA LYS A 159 28.69 21.25 -1.40
C LYS A 159 28.98 21.40 -2.90
N ALA A 160 28.18 20.80 -3.76
CA ALA A 160 28.30 20.82 -5.21
C ALA A 160 26.91 20.76 -5.87
N PRO A 161 26.76 21.20 -7.13
CA PRO A 161 25.57 20.92 -7.90
C PRO A 161 25.39 19.42 -8.08
N GLU A 162 24.19 18.93 -7.95
CA GLU A 162 23.79 17.55 -8.24
C GLU A 162 22.64 17.57 -9.23
N LEU A 163 22.74 16.75 -10.27
CA LEU A 163 21.68 16.48 -11.23
C LEU A 163 21.56 14.97 -11.37
N ASN A 164 20.37 14.45 -11.14
CA ASN A 164 20.06 13.04 -11.37
C ASN A 164 18.87 12.93 -12.34
N ILE A 165 19.01 12.12 -13.39
CA ILE A 165 17.95 11.82 -14.36
C ILE A 165 17.82 10.32 -14.42
N GLY A 166 16.64 9.80 -14.13
CA GLY A 166 16.32 8.37 -14.15
C GLY A 166 15.28 8.05 -15.21
N LEU A 167 15.44 6.91 -15.86
CA LEU A 167 14.47 6.28 -16.75
C LEU A 167 14.39 4.81 -16.37
N GLU A 168 13.19 4.27 -16.30
CA GLU A 168 12.93 2.88 -15.95
C GLU A 168 11.83 2.31 -16.83
N THR A 169 11.94 1.02 -17.16
CA THR A 169 10.88 0.25 -17.81
C THR A 169 10.84 -1.16 -17.23
N GLN A 170 9.66 -1.75 -17.18
CA GLN A 170 9.43 -3.11 -16.67
C GLN A 170 8.35 -3.83 -17.47
N SER A 171 8.39 -5.17 -17.46
CA SER A 171 7.58 -5.99 -18.36
C SER A 171 6.23 -6.41 -17.79
N VAL A 172 6.10 -6.56 -16.49
CA VAL A 172 4.89 -7.14 -15.88
C VAL A 172 3.64 -6.30 -16.06
N ASN A 173 3.81 -4.99 -16.29
CA ASN A 173 2.73 -4.03 -16.51
C ASN A 173 3.12 -2.93 -17.50
N ASP A 174 3.96 -3.27 -18.47
CA ASP A 174 4.50 -2.34 -19.48
C ASP A 174 4.94 -0.98 -18.92
N GLY A 175 5.42 -1.00 -17.67
CA GLY A 175 5.68 0.18 -16.86
C GLY A 175 6.81 1.07 -17.38
N GLU A 176 6.58 2.38 -17.36
CA GLU A 176 7.55 3.42 -17.69
C GLU A 176 7.65 4.46 -16.55
N VAL A 177 8.86 4.75 -16.08
CA VAL A 177 9.11 5.79 -15.07
C VAL A 177 10.18 6.75 -15.56
N ALA A 178 9.90 8.05 -15.45
CA ALA A 178 10.88 9.11 -15.66
C ALA A 178 11.06 9.95 -14.40
N SER A 179 12.30 10.20 -14.00
CA SER A 179 12.59 10.98 -12.80
C SER A 179 13.69 12.01 -13.04
N PHE A 180 13.62 13.08 -12.27
CA PHE A 180 14.58 14.18 -12.30
C PHE A 180 14.78 14.73 -10.88
N LEU A 181 16.04 14.98 -10.50
CA LEU A 181 16.41 15.68 -9.27
C LEU A 181 17.53 16.67 -9.58
N TYR A 182 17.36 17.90 -9.13
CA TYR A 182 18.41 18.91 -9.15
C TYR A 182 18.55 19.57 -7.78
N GLN A 183 19.78 19.61 -7.27
CA GLN A 183 20.11 20.25 -6.00
C GLN A 183 21.36 21.10 -6.16
N ASN A 184 21.36 22.32 -5.60
CA ASN A 184 22.51 23.20 -5.67
C ASN A 184 22.43 24.31 -4.62
N ASN A 185 23.60 24.83 -4.20
CA ASN A 185 23.69 26.06 -3.45
C ASN A 185 23.96 27.24 -4.42
N ILE A 186 22.99 28.12 -4.57
CA ILE A 186 23.04 29.29 -5.47
C ILE A 186 23.06 30.58 -4.66
N GLY A 187 24.21 31.21 -4.58
CA GLY A 187 24.34 32.47 -3.86
C GLY A 187 24.09 32.43 -2.36
N GLY A 188 24.35 31.24 -1.73
CA GLY A 188 24.14 31.00 -0.31
C GLY A 188 22.69 30.57 0.05
N PHE A 189 21.91 30.17 -0.96
CA PHE A 189 20.62 29.52 -0.80
C PHE A 189 20.69 28.13 -1.41
N ASN A 190 20.26 27.12 -0.66
CA ASN A 190 20.06 25.79 -1.17
C ASN A 190 18.74 25.74 -1.95
N VAL A 191 18.79 25.18 -3.15
CA VAL A 191 17.62 24.99 -4.02
C VAL A 191 17.54 23.52 -4.37
N SER A 192 16.36 22.92 -4.21
CA SER A 192 16.05 21.53 -4.58
C SER A 192 14.84 21.51 -5.50
N LEU A 193 14.92 20.74 -6.58
CA LEU A 193 13.84 20.50 -7.54
C LEU A 193 13.80 19.00 -7.80
N ALA A 194 12.63 18.38 -7.70
CA ALA A 194 12.43 17.00 -8.07
C ALA A 194 11.13 16.85 -8.89
N TYR A 195 11.14 15.89 -9.80
CA TYR A 195 10.00 15.49 -10.62
C TYR A 195 10.05 13.99 -10.84
N LYS A 196 8.91 13.35 -10.77
CA LYS A 196 8.74 11.94 -11.13
C LYS A 196 7.41 11.80 -11.87
N ASP A 197 7.43 10.99 -12.91
CA ASP A 197 6.28 10.58 -13.71
C ASP A 197 6.35 9.06 -13.87
N SER A 198 5.25 8.38 -13.60
CA SER A 198 5.15 6.93 -13.60
C SER A 198 3.85 6.54 -14.29
N GLN A 199 3.93 5.56 -15.18
CA GLN A 199 2.79 4.99 -15.87
C GLN A 199 2.95 3.47 -15.92
N PHE A 200 1.92 2.75 -15.51
CA PHE A 200 1.87 1.29 -15.46
C PHE A 200 0.50 0.84 -15.95
N ASP A 201 0.48 -0.10 -16.86
CA ASP A 201 -0.73 -0.79 -17.31
C ASP A 201 -1.11 -1.91 -16.31
N ASN A 202 -2.18 -2.65 -16.58
CA ASN A 202 -2.56 -3.83 -15.80
C ASN A 202 -1.40 -4.83 -15.70
N TYR A 203 -1.20 -5.42 -14.53
CA TYR A 203 -0.07 -6.33 -14.36
C TYR A 203 -0.42 -7.79 -14.69
N ASP A 204 0.56 -8.47 -15.31
CA ASP A 204 0.48 -9.89 -15.59
C ASP A 204 0.47 -10.72 -14.31
N ILE A 205 -0.36 -11.77 -14.28
CA ILE A 205 -0.46 -12.76 -13.21
C ILE A 205 -0.17 -14.16 -13.75
N PRO A 206 0.34 -15.09 -12.93
CA PRO A 206 0.46 -16.49 -13.33
C PRO A 206 -0.90 -17.11 -13.63
N ASN A 207 -0.95 -18.08 -14.55
CA ASN A 207 -2.18 -18.76 -14.91
C ASN A 207 -2.83 -19.46 -13.69
N GLY A 208 -4.15 -19.28 -13.51
CA GLY A 208 -4.91 -19.85 -12.40
C GLY A 208 -4.61 -19.19 -11.04
N ALA A 209 -4.12 -17.94 -11.06
CA ALA A 209 -3.79 -17.22 -9.84
C ALA A 209 -5.04 -16.68 -9.11
N ILE A 210 -6.12 -16.36 -9.83
CA ILE A 210 -7.37 -15.89 -9.25
C ILE A 210 -8.18 -17.12 -8.78
N ILE A 211 -8.73 -17.03 -7.57
CA ILE A 211 -9.68 -17.99 -7.00
C ILE A 211 -11.01 -17.26 -6.91
N HIS A 212 -11.97 -17.67 -7.72
CA HIS A 212 -13.33 -17.19 -7.61
C HIS A 212 -14.03 -17.91 -6.46
N SER A 213 -14.87 -17.22 -5.69
CA SER A 213 -15.77 -17.86 -4.76
C SER A 213 -16.80 -18.64 -5.60
N GLU A 214 -16.67 -19.96 -5.64
CA GLU A 214 -17.71 -20.78 -6.26
C GLU A 214 -18.96 -20.67 -5.37
N ASP A 215 -19.99 -19.99 -5.86
CA ASP A 215 -21.34 -20.15 -5.34
C ASP A 215 -21.71 -21.62 -5.54
N GLU A 216 -21.57 -22.43 -4.47
CA GLU A 216 -22.05 -23.82 -4.46
C GLU A 216 -23.58 -23.81 -4.54
N HIS A 217 -24.12 -23.63 -5.74
CA HIS A 217 -25.48 -24.03 -6.00
C HIS A 217 -25.56 -25.56 -5.93
N HIS A 218 -25.65 -26.08 -4.71
CA HIS A 218 -26.05 -27.45 -4.49
C HIS A 218 -27.54 -27.58 -4.83
N ASP A 219 -27.84 -27.80 -6.10
CA ASP A 219 -29.11 -28.36 -6.51
C ASP A 219 -29.18 -29.83 -6.03
N GLU A 220 -29.44 -30.05 -4.74
CA GLU A 220 -29.86 -31.34 -4.22
C GLU A 220 -31.34 -31.61 -4.50
N ASP A 221 -31.71 -31.73 -5.77
CA ASP A 221 -32.99 -32.30 -6.16
C ASP A 221 -32.84 -33.85 -6.23
N GLU A 222 -32.91 -34.53 -5.05
CA GLU A 222 -33.20 -35.96 -4.98
C GLU A 222 -34.68 -36.18 -5.28
N HIS A 223 -35.06 -36.25 -6.56
CA HIS A 223 -36.30 -36.86 -6.97
C HIS A 223 -36.05 -38.29 -7.43
N HIS A 224 -36.28 -39.26 -6.51
CA HIS A 224 -36.57 -40.64 -6.84
C HIS A 224 -37.98 -40.68 -7.44
N ASP A 225 -38.09 -40.96 -8.72
CA ASP A 225 -39.25 -41.67 -9.28
C ASP A 225 -38.77 -42.66 -10.32
N GLU A 226 -38.97 -43.95 -9.99
CA GLU A 226 -38.79 -45.10 -10.88
C GLU A 226 -39.93 -45.07 -11.92
N ASP A 227 -39.60 -44.95 -13.21
CA ASP A 227 -40.36 -45.59 -14.28
C ASP A 227 -39.52 -45.74 -15.57
N GLU A 228 -39.33 -47.00 -15.97
CA GLU A 228 -38.67 -47.45 -17.19
C GLU A 228 -39.41 -46.96 -18.42
N HIS A 229 -38.71 -46.38 -19.42
CA HIS A 229 -38.94 -46.61 -20.86
C HIS A 229 -37.73 -46.20 -21.71
N HIS A 230 -37.25 -47.16 -22.49
CA HIS A 230 -36.31 -47.00 -23.58
C HIS A 230 -36.82 -46.07 -24.66
N ASP A 231 -35.93 -45.21 -25.17
CA ASP A 231 -35.65 -45.12 -26.60
C ASP A 231 -34.36 -44.28 -26.86
N GLU A 232 -33.51 -44.86 -27.69
CA GLU A 232 -32.20 -44.33 -28.09
C GLU A 232 -32.38 -43.14 -29.05
N GLU A 233 -31.90 -41.92 -28.71
CA GLU A 233 -31.38 -41.00 -29.69
C GLU A 233 -30.23 -40.19 -29.03
N GLU A 234 -29.02 -40.33 -29.57
CA GLU A 234 -27.82 -39.64 -29.16
C GLU A 234 -27.94 -38.17 -29.56
N HIS A 235 -28.13 -37.29 -28.59
CA HIS A 235 -27.78 -35.89 -28.71
C HIS A 235 -26.63 -35.63 -27.74
N HIS A 236 -25.42 -35.51 -28.33
CA HIS A 236 -24.29 -34.87 -27.68
C HIS A 236 -24.59 -33.37 -27.63
N ASP A 237 -25.21 -32.91 -26.63
CA ASP A 237 -25.11 -31.52 -26.21
C ASP A 237 -23.75 -31.44 -25.51
N GLU A 238 -22.75 -30.88 -26.21
CA GLU A 238 -21.52 -30.41 -25.61
C GLU A 238 -21.94 -29.18 -24.82
N ASP A 239 -22.17 -29.33 -23.52
CA ASP A 239 -22.20 -28.23 -22.58
C ASP A 239 -20.83 -27.57 -22.64
N GLU A 240 -20.69 -26.55 -23.46
CA GLU A 240 -19.58 -25.60 -23.42
C GLU A 240 -19.72 -24.88 -22.08
N HIS A 241 -19.09 -25.47 -21.02
CA HIS A 241 -18.71 -24.66 -19.88
C HIS A 241 -17.89 -23.51 -20.44
N HIS A 242 -18.42 -22.31 -20.39
CA HIS A 242 -17.65 -21.10 -20.59
C HIS A 242 -16.61 -21.10 -19.48
N ASP A 243 -15.43 -21.69 -19.77
CA ASP A 243 -14.23 -21.39 -19.02
C ASP A 243 -14.07 -19.88 -19.11
N GLU A 244 -14.34 -19.16 -18.02
CA GLU A 244 -13.99 -17.75 -17.91
C GLU A 244 -12.53 -17.62 -18.32
N GLU A 245 -12.28 -16.87 -19.38
CA GLU A 245 -10.96 -16.77 -20.00
C GLU A 245 -10.01 -16.23 -18.94
N ASN A 246 -9.06 -17.06 -18.51
CA ASN A 246 -7.96 -16.64 -17.64
C ASN A 246 -7.12 -15.64 -18.43
N LEU A 247 -7.41 -14.35 -18.29
CA LEU A 247 -6.86 -13.26 -19.09
C LEU A 247 -5.33 -13.16 -18.98
N GLY A 248 -4.72 -13.78 -17.94
CA GLY A 248 -3.28 -13.74 -17.71
C GLY A 248 -2.77 -12.42 -17.16
N TYR A 249 -3.65 -11.47 -16.91
CA TYR A 249 -3.39 -10.21 -16.22
C TYR A 249 -4.55 -9.88 -15.28
N LEU A 250 -4.29 -9.01 -14.28
CA LEU A 250 -5.31 -8.55 -13.35
C LEU A 250 -5.90 -7.25 -13.88
N GLU A 251 -7.21 -7.25 -14.11
CA GLU A 251 -7.96 -6.06 -14.54
C GLU A 251 -7.96 -4.98 -13.47
N ASN A 252 -8.13 -3.72 -13.87
CA ASN A 252 -8.14 -2.56 -12.98
C ASN A 252 -6.92 -2.45 -12.05
N SER A 253 -5.76 -2.96 -12.47
CA SER A 253 -4.52 -2.86 -11.71
C SER A 253 -3.53 -1.83 -12.27
N ASP A 254 -3.97 -1.01 -13.21
CA ASP A 254 -3.22 0.09 -13.80
C ASP A 254 -2.98 1.24 -12.81
N PHE A 255 -1.89 1.98 -13.03
CA PHE A 255 -1.49 3.05 -12.13
C PHE A 255 -0.70 4.13 -12.84
N GLU A 256 -1.10 5.39 -12.64
CA GLU A 256 -0.37 6.57 -13.07
C GLU A 256 -0.10 7.50 -11.89
N SER A 257 1.09 8.09 -11.84
CA SER A 257 1.39 9.12 -10.83
C SER A 257 2.39 10.15 -11.30
N THR A 258 2.15 11.39 -10.90
CA THR A 258 3.08 12.51 -11.08
C THR A 258 3.40 13.14 -9.73
N SER A 259 4.68 13.39 -9.45
CA SER A 259 5.13 14.08 -8.24
C SER A 259 6.10 15.19 -8.59
N GLN A 260 5.89 16.35 -7.99
CA GLN A 260 6.75 17.54 -8.15
C GLN A 260 7.11 18.09 -6.78
N ARG A 261 8.40 18.39 -6.57
CA ARG A 261 8.87 19.00 -5.30
C ARG A 261 9.81 20.15 -5.59
N PHE A 262 9.57 21.24 -4.89
CA PHE A 262 10.44 22.42 -4.88
C PHE A 262 10.78 22.77 -3.44
N GLY A 263 12.05 23.07 -3.17
CA GLY A 263 12.52 23.55 -1.88
C GLY A 263 13.59 24.62 -1.99
N ILE A 264 13.56 25.52 -1.03
CA ILE A 264 14.61 26.54 -0.86
C ILE A 264 14.92 26.69 0.63
N SER A 265 16.21 26.70 0.97
CA SER A 265 16.64 26.92 2.36
C SER A 265 17.88 27.78 2.45
N LYS A 266 18.11 28.31 3.65
CA LYS A 266 19.31 29.02 4.00
C LYS A 266 19.84 28.49 5.32
N THR A 267 21.13 28.18 5.35
CA THR A 267 21.82 27.62 6.50
C THR A 267 22.88 28.58 7.04
N GLY A 268 23.41 28.33 8.21
CA GLY A 268 24.47 29.09 8.84
C GLY A 268 24.73 28.61 10.27
N GLU A 269 25.70 29.24 10.96
CA GLU A 269 26.00 28.94 12.36
C GLU A 269 24.81 29.16 13.32
N TRP A 270 23.80 29.92 12.87
CA TRP A 270 22.56 30.19 13.62
C TRP A 270 21.53 29.06 13.52
N GLY A 271 21.75 28.07 12.61
CA GLY A 271 20.84 27.03 12.25
C GLY A 271 20.41 27.10 10.78
N TYR A 272 19.17 26.75 10.48
CA TYR A 272 18.62 26.85 9.13
C TYR A 272 17.16 27.30 9.14
N PHE A 273 16.71 27.76 7.98
CA PHE A 273 15.31 28.06 7.66
C PHE A 273 15.05 27.71 6.20
N GLY A 274 13.94 27.05 5.93
CA GLY A 274 13.53 26.73 4.57
C GLY A 274 12.04 26.58 4.40
N VAL A 275 11.63 26.57 3.14
CA VAL A 275 10.27 26.32 2.71
C VAL A 275 10.28 25.33 1.56
N SER A 276 9.23 24.52 1.46
CA SER A 276 9.03 23.64 0.33
C SER A 276 7.56 23.57 -0.08
N TYR A 277 7.37 23.22 -1.32
CA TYR A 277 6.08 22.88 -1.90
C TYR A 277 6.20 21.54 -2.62
N ARG A 278 5.20 20.69 -2.45
CA ARG A 278 5.03 19.43 -3.15
C ARG A 278 3.62 19.37 -3.69
N ASN A 279 3.50 18.93 -4.94
CA ASN A 279 2.25 18.52 -5.58
C ASN A 279 2.41 17.07 -6.01
N SER A 280 1.40 16.28 -5.77
CA SER A 280 1.32 14.89 -6.19
C SER A 280 -0.06 14.62 -6.75
N GLU A 281 -0.11 13.93 -7.87
CA GLU A 281 -1.33 13.49 -8.53
C GLU A 281 -1.19 12.01 -8.85
N SER A 282 -2.23 11.22 -8.61
CA SER A 282 -2.24 9.79 -8.94
C SER A 282 -3.63 9.34 -9.37
N LEU A 283 -3.65 8.42 -10.32
CA LEU A 283 -4.82 7.70 -10.79
C LEU A 283 -4.49 6.21 -10.73
N PHE A 284 -5.31 5.42 -10.08
CA PHE A 284 -5.11 3.97 -10.04
C PHE A 284 -6.44 3.23 -10.11
N GLY A 285 -6.43 2.10 -10.81
CA GLY A 285 -7.55 1.18 -10.88
C GLY A 285 -7.69 0.39 -9.58
N VAL A 286 -8.92 0.00 -9.28
CA VAL A 286 -9.28 -0.84 -8.15
C VAL A 286 -9.59 -2.24 -8.66
N PRO A 287 -8.70 -3.22 -8.46
CA PRO A 287 -8.76 -4.49 -9.17
C PRO A 287 -9.91 -5.42 -8.76
N PHE A 288 -10.50 -5.24 -7.59
CA PHE A 288 -11.62 -6.04 -7.11
C PHE A 288 -12.77 -5.13 -6.67
N HIS A 289 -13.96 -5.44 -7.12
CA HIS A 289 -15.21 -4.94 -6.60
C HIS A 289 -16.15 -6.14 -6.51
N GLY A 290 -16.65 -6.45 -5.34
CA GLY A 290 -17.54 -7.60 -5.15
C GLY A 290 -18.67 -7.58 -6.19
N ASP A 291 -19.15 -8.76 -6.60
CA ASP A 291 -20.23 -8.96 -7.59
C ASP A 291 -21.60 -8.40 -7.11
N GLY A 292 -21.59 -7.31 -6.37
CA GLY A 292 -22.76 -6.63 -5.79
C GLY A 292 -23.73 -6.03 -6.81
N HIS A 293 -23.82 -6.58 -8.01
CA HIS A 293 -24.91 -6.26 -8.95
C HIS A 293 -26.11 -7.13 -8.62
N GLY A 294 -26.80 -6.79 -7.52
CA GLY A 294 -28.17 -7.19 -7.34
C GLY A 294 -28.97 -6.68 -8.55
N HIS A 295 -29.31 -7.58 -9.46
CA HIS A 295 -30.33 -7.29 -10.45
C HIS A 295 -31.58 -6.82 -9.72
N GLU A 296 -31.81 -5.51 -9.67
CA GLU A 296 -33.12 -4.99 -9.38
C GLU A 296 -34.05 -5.49 -10.47
N ASP A 297 -34.54 -6.73 -10.31
CA ASP A 297 -35.65 -7.25 -11.11
C ASP A 297 -36.90 -6.47 -10.69
N HIS A 298 -37.13 -5.32 -11.32
CA HIS A 298 -38.40 -4.59 -11.24
C HIS A 298 -39.49 -5.38 -11.94
N GLY A 299 -39.79 -6.56 -11.46
CA GLY A 299 -40.96 -7.32 -11.78
C GLY A 299 -42.20 -6.71 -11.12
N MET A 300 -42.65 -5.56 -11.61
CA MET A 300 -44.03 -5.14 -11.35
C MET A 300 -44.98 -6.09 -12.08
N HIS A 301 -45.38 -7.16 -11.42
CA HIS A 301 -46.56 -7.89 -11.78
C HIS A 301 -47.78 -7.20 -11.18
N ASP A 302 -48.44 -6.34 -11.96
CA ASP A 302 -49.85 -6.00 -11.76
C ASP A 302 -50.69 -7.22 -12.12
N GLU A 303 -51.25 -7.88 -11.09
CA GLU A 303 -52.36 -8.82 -11.27
C GLU A 303 -53.64 -8.06 -11.61
N GLU A 304 -54.01 -8.02 -12.89
CA GLU A 304 -55.40 -7.80 -13.28
C GLU A 304 -55.96 -9.00 -14.01
N GLU A 305 -56.89 -9.70 -13.34
CA GLU A 305 -57.82 -10.65 -13.92
C GLU A 305 -58.62 -9.98 -15.05
N HIS A 306 -58.79 -10.63 -16.20
CA HIS A 306 -60.05 -10.62 -16.95
C HIS A 306 -60.11 -11.65 -18.09
N HIS A 307 -61.10 -12.54 -17.92
CA HIS A 307 -62.11 -13.11 -18.84
C HIS A 307 -61.90 -13.14 -20.35
N ASP A 308 -62.00 -14.43 -20.81
CA ASP A 308 -62.68 -15.00 -22.00
C ASP A 308 -63.15 -14.08 -23.16
N GLU A 309 -62.89 -14.50 -24.34
CA GLU A 309 -63.75 -15.00 -25.43
C GLU A 309 -63.10 -14.82 -26.83
N ASP A 310 -62.95 -16.00 -27.47
CA ASP A 310 -63.08 -16.34 -28.89
C ASP A 310 -62.92 -15.29 -30.00
N GLU A 311 -62.12 -15.57 -30.99
CA GLU A 311 -62.40 -15.98 -32.37
C GLU A 311 -61.22 -15.76 -33.35
N HIS A 312 -61.02 -16.82 -34.14
CA HIS A 312 -60.30 -16.98 -35.39
C HIS A 312 -60.00 -15.74 -36.24
N HIS A 313 -58.78 -15.72 -36.87
CA HIS A 313 -58.62 -15.80 -38.32
C HIS A 313 -57.17 -15.91 -38.77
N ASP A 314 -57.03 -16.67 -39.84
CA ASP A 314 -55.87 -17.18 -40.60
C ASP A 314 -55.02 -16.08 -41.30
N GLU A 315 -53.85 -16.58 -41.70
CA GLU A 315 -53.06 -16.29 -42.90
C GLU A 315 -51.85 -15.35 -42.78
N GLU A 316 -50.69 -16.02 -42.79
CA GLU A 316 -49.54 -15.87 -43.69
C GLU A 316 -48.86 -14.47 -43.77
N GLU A 317 -47.60 -14.40 -43.36
CA GLU A 317 -46.46 -14.32 -44.23
C GLU A 317 -45.14 -14.24 -43.47
N HIS A 318 -44.17 -14.98 -43.96
CA HIS A 318 -42.78 -15.05 -43.53
C HIS A 318 -42.05 -13.71 -43.66
N HIS A 319 -41.32 -13.35 -42.63
CA HIS A 319 -40.01 -12.72 -42.80
C HIS A 319 -39.06 -13.24 -41.74
N ASP A 320 -38.17 -14.10 -42.19
CA ASP A 320 -36.92 -14.42 -41.50
C ASP A 320 -36.03 -13.16 -41.54
N GLU A 321 -35.81 -12.49 -40.43
CA GLU A 321 -34.63 -11.69 -40.20
C GLU A 321 -34.12 -12.13 -38.84
N ASP A 322 -33.14 -13.03 -38.85
CA ASP A 322 -32.30 -13.36 -37.76
C ASP A 322 -31.47 -12.09 -37.40
N GLU A 323 -31.99 -11.23 -36.56
CA GLU A 323 -31.16 -10.28 -35.84
C GLU A 323 -30.49 -11.07 -34.71
N HIS A 324 -29.24 -11.42 -34.95
CA HIS A 324 -28.32 -11.79 -33.92
C HIS A 324 -28.27 -10.60 -32.96
N HIS A 325 -28.92 -10.71 -31.81
CA HIS A 325 -28.52 -9.95 -30.67
C HIS A 325 -27.12 -10.43 -30.32
N ASP A 326 -26.11 -9.64 -30.70
CA ASP A 326 -24.83 -9.70 -30.06
C ASP A 326 -25.14 -9.47 -28.57
N GLU A 327 -25.00 -10.49 -27.75
CA GLU A 327 -24.99 -10.38 -26.32
C GLU A 327 -23.79 -9.50 -26.00
N ASP A 328 -24.05 -8.22 -25.75
CA ASP A 328 -23.05 -7.30 -25.20
C ASP A 328 -22.54 -7.93 -23.92
N LYS A 329 -21.34 -8.52 -23.98
CA LYS A 329 -20.59 -8.92 -22.81
C LYS A 329 -20.46 -7.66 -21.97
N HIS A 330 -21.08 -7.62 -20.81
CA HIS A 330 -20.83 -6.61 -19.79
C HIS A 330 -19.35 -6.74 -19.41
N GLU A 331 -18.46 -6.02 -20.09
CA GLU A 331 -17.13 -5.76 -19.61
C GLU A 331 -17.31 -5.05 -18.27
N GLY A 332 -16.73 -5.60 -17.21
CA GLY A 332 -16.95 -5.14 -15.83
C GLY A 332 -16.70 -3.64 -15.70
N GLU A 333 -17.56 -2.96 -14.94
CA GLU A 333 -17.44 -1.52 -14.69
C GLU A 333 -16.09 -1.21 -14.06
N ARG A 334 -15.35 -0.28 -14.66
CA ARG A 334 -14.04 0.13 -14.15
C ARG A 334 -14.21 1.03 -12.93
N ILE A 335 -13.70 0.59 -11.77
CA ILE A 335 -13.55 1.44 -10.60
C ILE A 335 -12.13 2.01 -10.57
N PHE A 336 -12.00 3.30 -10.33
CA PHE A 336 -10.70 3.95 -10.20
C PHE A 336 -10.71 5.04 -9.14
N SER A 337 -9.54 5.24 -8.53
CA SER A 337 -9.28 6.27 -7.53
C SER A 337 -8.39 7.35 -8.10
N ASN A 338 -8.79 8.61 -7.92
CA ASN A 338 -8.00 9.79 -8.26
C ASN A 338 -7.62 10.55 -7.00
N THR A 339 -6.35 10.89 -6.85
CA THR A 339 -5.83 11.64 -5.71
C THR A 339 -5.05 12.85 -6.18
N GLU A 340 -5.34 14.01 -5.59
CA GLU A 340 -4.59 15.25 -5.75
C GLU A 340 -4.13 15.74 -4.38
N SER A 341 -2.85 16.10 -4.22
CA SER A 341 -2.29 16.56 -2.96
C SER A 341 -1.31 17.70 -3.14
N ASP A 342 -1.54 18.78 -2.40
CA ASP A 342 -0.68 19.93 -2.30
C ASP A 342 -0.16 20.09 -0.87
N VAL A 343 1.16 20.07 -0.69
CA VAL A 343 1.78 20.21 0.63
C VAL A 343 2.75 21.38 0.65
N PHE A 344 2.52 22.31 1.54
CA PHE A 344 3.43 23.43 1.83
C PHE A 344 4.06 23.26 3.22
N ASP A 345 5.39 23.22 3.27
CA ASP A 345 6.16 23.11 4.50
C ASP A 345 7.01 24.35 4.76
N VAL A 346 7.06 24.75 6.04
CA VAL A 346 8.06 25.67 6.59
C VAL A 346 8.81 24.94 7.69
N GLU A 347 10.12 24.91 7.63
CA GLU A 347 10.94 24.21 8.61
C GLU A 347 12.19 25.00 8.97
N GLY A 348 12.61 24.91 10.20
CA GLY A 348 13.85 25.52 10.62
C GLY A 348 14.32 25.12 12.01
N SER A 349 15.56 25.49 12.27
CA SER A 349 16.22 25.27 13.53
C SER A 349 17.03 26.49 13.92
N TYR A 350 16.93 26.93 15.16
CA TYR A 350 17.69 28.04 15.69
C TYR A 350 18.59 27.61 16.85
N VAL A 351 19.91 27.83 16.70
CA VAL A 351 20.92 27.50 17.71
C VAL A 351 20.98 28.62 18.75
N VAL A 352 20.67 28.30 19.99
CA VAL A 352 20.57 29.27 21.11
C VAL A 352 21.89 29.42 21.87
N ASN A 353 22.75 28.39 21.91
CA ASN A 353 24.02 28.32 22.66
C ASN A 353 23.87 28.59 24.18
N GLY A 354 22.68 28.30 24.75
CA GLY A 354 22.43 28.44 26.19
C GLY A 354 22.84 27.20 26.98
N SER A 355 23.03 27.34 28.28
CA SER A 355 23.46 26.23 29.15
C SER A 355 22.39 25.15 29.33
N TRP A 356 21.10 25.48 29.19
CA TRP A 356 19.96 24.57 29.35
C TRP A 356 19.11 24.45 28.07
N LEU A 357 19.19 25.41 27.14
CA LEU A 357 18.54 25.40 25.85
C LEU A 357 19.61 25.57 24.77
N ARG A 358 19.77 24.55 23.93
CA ARG A 358 20.81 24.53 22.89
C ARG A 358 20.25 24.88 21.51
N LYS A 359 19.03 24.39 21.21
CA LYS A 359 18.44 24.44 19.88
C LYS A 359 16.92 24.54 19.99
N ILE A 360 16.29 25.27 19.09
CA ILE A 360 14.84 25.33 18.93
C ILE A 360 14.54 24.88 17.50
N ASN A 361 13.84 23.76 17.35
CA ASN A 361 13.32 23.33 16.07
C ASN A 361 11.87 23.77 15.93
N TYR A 362 11.49 24.20 14.77
CA TYR A 362 10.12 24.62 14.46
C TYR A 362 9.74 24.17 13.06
N PHE A 363 8.48 23.84 12.89
CA PHE A 363 7.90 23.51 11.60
C PHE A 363 6.45 23.96 11.52
N PHE A 364 5.99 24.16 10.29
CA PHE A 364 4.59 24.37 9.94
C PHE A 364 4.32 23.59 8.65
N ARG A 365 3.19 22.86 8.60
CA ARG A 365 2.70 22.16 7.41
C ARG A 365 1.27 22.58 7.14
N SER A 366 0.97 22.89 5.88
CA SER A 366 -0.38 23.01 5.34
C SER A 366 -0.50 22.04 4.17
N SER A 367 -1.56 21.26 4.18
CA SER A 367 -1.87 20.32 3.09
C SER A 367 -3.29 20.53 2.62
N ASP A 368 -3.48 20.47 1.31
CA ASP A 368 -4.77 20.33 0.64
C ASP A 368 -4.76 18.98 -0.05
N TYR A 369 -5.78 18.17 0.19
CA TYR A 369 -5.84 16.79 -0.23
C TYR A 369 -7.25 16.46 -0.70
N LEU A 370 -7.36 15.99 -1.93
CA LEU A 370 -8.60 15.52 -2.53
C LEU A 370 -8.41 14.08 -3.00
N HIS A 371 -9.32 13.22 -2.61
CA HIS A 371 -9.40 11.85 -3.07
C HIS A 371 -10.84 11.58 -3.57
N THR A 372 -10.95 10.95 -4.72
CA THR A 372 -12.24 10.66 -5.36
C THR A 372 -12.20 9.25 -5.92
N GLU A 373 -13.17 8.42 -5.55
CA GLU A 373 -13.43 7.13 -6.18
C GLU A 373 -14.60 7.27 -7.13
N GLN A 374 -14.50 6.66 -8.30
CA GLN A 374 -15.48 6.77 -9.38
C GLN A 374 -15.64 5.43 -10.10
N HIS A 375 -16.88 5.16 -10.50
CA HIS A 375 -17.21 4.14 -11.49
C HIS A 375 -17.15 4.80 -12.86
N ALA A 376 -16.50 4.17 -13.83
CA ALA A 376 -16.56 4.60 -15.22
C ALA A 376 -17.87 4.07 -15.82
N GLU A 377 -18.83 4.94 -16.06
CA GLU A 377 -19.96 4.61 -16.95
C GLU A 377 -19.41 4.55 -18.39
N GLU A 378 -19.67 3.49 -19.15
CA GLU A 378 -19.42 3.49 -20.59
C GLU A 378 -20.19 4.66 -21.21
N GLU A 379 -19.46 5.58 -21.85
CA GLU A 379 -20.05 6.60 -22.70
C GLU A 379 -20.71 5.90 -23.91
N GLY A 380 -21.95 5.44 -23.73
CA GLY A 380 -22.81 5.10 -24.83
C GLY A 380 -22.93 6.32 -25.74
N HIS A 381 -22.51 6.18 -26.98
CA HIS A 381 -22.67 7.19 -28.02
C HIS A 381 -24.14 7.61 -28.13
N HIS A 382 -24.54 8.61 -27.33
CA HIS A 382 -25.74 9.38 -27.61
C HIS A 382 -25.39 10.41 -28.67
N ASP A 383 -25.76 10.12 -29.91
CA ASP A 383 -25.86 11.12 -30.96
C ASP A 383 -26.76 12.25 -30.46
N GLU A 384 -26.17 13.42 -30.23
CA GLU A 384 -26.87 14.64 -29.91
C GLU A 384 -27.74 15.06 -31.10
N GLU A 385 -29.04 14.69 -31.12
CA GLU A 385 -30.03 15.40 -31.91
C GLU A 385 -30.65 16.49 -31.05
N GLU A 386 -30.23 17.72 -31.35
CA GLU A 386 -30.83 18.94 -30.81
C GLU A 386 -32.32 19.03 -31.24
N HIS A 387 -33.25 18.92 -30.29
CA HIS A 387 -34.61 19.45 -30.45
C HIS A 387 -34.84 20.57 -29.45
N HIS A 388 -34.73 21.79 -29.94
CA HIS A 388 -35.37 22.97 -29.35
C HIS A 388 -36.87 22.86 -29.59
N ASP A 389 -37.67 22.89 -28.52
CA ASP A 389 -38.99 23.46 -28.55
C ASP A 389 -39.26 24.17 -27.21
N GLU A 390 -39.30 25.51 -27.33
CA GLU A 390 -39.80 26.41 -26.28
C GLU A 390 -41.34 26.34 -26.26
N GLU A 391 -41.94 26.03 -25.12
CA GLU A 391 -43.27 26.55 -24.76
C GLU A 391 -43.38 26.77 -23.26
N GLU A 392 -43.55 28.03 -22.90
CA GLU A 392 -43.93 28.52 -21.59
C GLU A 392 -45.35 28.13 -21.25
N HIS A 393 -45.58 27.57 -20.06
CA HIS A 393 -46.87 27.72 -19.36
C HIS A 393 -46.64 27.92 -17.86
N HIS A 394 -46.95 29.12 -17.41
CA HIS A 394 -47.29 29.47 -16.05
C HIS A 394 -48.64 28.83 -15.67
N ASP A 395 -48.70 28.20 -14.51
CA ASP A 395 -49.87 28.28 -13.65
C ASP A 395 -49.44 28.18 -12.18
N GLU A 396 -49.92 29.17 -11.42
CA GLU A 396 -49.70 29.37 -10.00
C GLU A 396 -50.64 28.50 -9.18
N ASP A 397 -50.24 28.26 -7.93
CA ASP A 397 -51.03 27.86 -6.77
C ASP A 397 -51.15 26.36 -6.52
N GLU A 398 -50.38 25.88 -5.51
CA GLU A 398 -50.95 25.21 -4.35
C GLU A 398 -49.92 25.14 -3.21
N HIS A 399 -50.33 25.65 -2.06
CA HIS A 399 -49.67 25.57 -0.78
C HIS A 399 -49.54 24.11 -0.35
N HIS A 400 -48.33 23.61 -0.27
CA HIS A 400 -47.97 22.51 0.61
C HIS A 400 -47.31 23.07 1.86
N ASP A 401 -47.98 22.88 2.99
CA ASP A 401 -47.40 23.04 4.31
C ASP A 401 -46.24 22.04 4.41
N GLU A 402 -45.01 22.53 4.25
CA GLU A 402 -43.82 21.80 4.57
C GLU A 402 -43.73 21.75 6.10
N ASP A 403 -44.21 20.67 6.68
CA ASP A 403 -43.80 20.26 8.02
C ASP A 403 -42.29 19.90 7.87
N GLU A 404 -41.43 20.89 8.11
CA GLU A 404 -40.01 20.67 8.31
C GLU A 404 -39.86 19.80 9.58
N HIS A 405 -39.84 18.48 9.40
CA HIS A 405 -39.22 17.62 10.37
C HIS A 405 -37.70 17.91 10.32
N GLU A 406 -37.26 18.87 11.15
CA GLU A 406 -35.87 18.95 11.55
C GLU A 406 -35.59 17.60 12.25
N GLU A 407 -35.02 16.64 11.52
CA GLU A 407 -34.36 15.50 12.14
C GLU A 407 -33.26 16.09 12.98
N GLU A 408 -33.40 16.06 14.31
CA GLU A 408 -32.30 16.34 15.24
C GLU A 408 -31.18 15.37 14.90
N ILE A 409 -30.16 15.84 14.19
CA ILE A 409 -28.94 15.08 13.96
C ILE A 409 -28.26 14.94 15.34
N ASP A 410 -28.39 13.77 15.95
CA ASP A 410 -27.68 13.42 17.17
C ASP A 410 -26.18 13.33 16.87
N TYR A 411 -25.44 14.39 17.20
CA TYR A 411 -23.98 14.38 17.11
C TYR A 411 -23.40 13.53 18.24
N PHE A 412 -22.86 12.35 17.91
CA PHE A 412 -22.08 11.59 18.86
C PHE A 412 -20.72 12.29 19.08
N ASN A 413 -20.45 12.65 20.31
CA ASN A 413 -19.17 13.22 20.73
C ASN A 413 -18.51 12.28 21.74
N LYS A 414 -17.32 11.75 21.42
CA LYS A 414 -16.50 10.93 22.32
C LYS A 414 -15.14 11.59 22.54
N ASP A 415 -14.76 11.70 23.81
CA ASP A 415 -13.45 12.20 24.22
C ASP A 415 -12.59 11.05 24.73
N TYR A 416 -11.36 10.96 24.26
CA TYR A 416 -10.36 9.98 24.68
C TYR A 416 -9.15 10.70 25.28
N SER A 417 -8.50 10.08 26.26
CA SER A 417 -7.31 10.62 26.91
C SER A 417 -6.30 9.51 27.15
N GLU A 418 -5.28 9.45 26.32
CA GLU A 418 -4.27 8.41 26.30
C GLU A 418 -2.98 8.87 26.98
N THR A 419 -2.31 7.95 27.67
CA THR A 419 -1.00 8.16 28.26
C THR A 419 -0.06 7.02 27.89
N SER A 420 0.94 7.33 27.09
CA SER A 420 1.95 6.36 26.67
C SER A 420 3.30 6.67 27.31
N PHE A 421 4.05 5.63 27.66
CA PHE A 421 5.42 5.76 28.14
C PHE A 421 6.28 4.56 27.72
N ALA A 422 7.58 4.80 27.55
CA ALA A 422 8.54 3.76 27.22
C ALA A 422 9.85 3.95 28.00
N VAL A 423 10.53 2.85 28.26
CA VAL A 423 11.86 2.82 28.86
C VAL A 423 12.69 1.79 28.14
N ASN A 424 13.88 2.18 27.70
CA ASN A 424 14.88 1.30 27.11
C ASN A 424 16.09 1.19 28.03
N PHE A 425 16.56 -0.05 28.19
CA PHE A 425 17.81 -0.38 28.89
C PHE A 425 18.74 -1.01 27.88
N SER A 426 19.85 -0.34 27.57
CA SER A 426 20.89 -0.89 26.70
C SER A 426 22.19 -1.08 27.46
N ARG A 427 22.91 -2.11 27.09
CA ARG A 427 24.23 -2.43 27.63
C ARG A 427 25.15 -3.00 26.57
N GLU A 428 26.22 -2.30 26.31
CA GLU A 428 27.38 -2.85 25.64
C GLU A 428 28.07 -3.85 26.59
N VAL A 429 27.98 -5.15 26.25
CA VAL A 429 28.64 -6.21 27.00
C VAL A 429 30.13 -6.22 26.70
N ASN A 430 30.48 -5.93 25.45
CA ASN A 430 31.83 -5.67 24.95
C ASN A 430 31.73 -4.92 23.62
N ASP A 431 32.85 -4.52 23.02
CA ASP A 431 32.94 -3.72 21.78
C ASP A 431 32.17 -4.30 20.57
N ASN A 432 31.79 -5.57 20.64
CA ASN A 432 31.11 -6.28 19.56
C ASN A 432 29.68 -6.73 19.89
N PHE A 433 29.27 -6.70 21.15
CA PHE A 433 28.01 -7.28 21.59
C PHE A 433 27.22 -6.35 22.50
N THR A 434 26.04 -6.00 22.03
CA THR A 434 25.07 -5.18 22.75
C THR A 434 23.80 -5.98 23.03
N VAL A 435 23.21 -5.75 24.21
CA VAL A 435 21.91 -6.29 24.62
C VAL A 435 21.04 -5.13 25.03
N SER A 436 19.82 -5.02 24.51
CA SER A 436 18.86 -4.03 24.97
C SER A 436 17.50 -4.65 25.31
N LEU A 437 16.85 -4.07 26.30
CA LEU A 437 15.52 -4.42 26.77
C LEU A 437 14.63 -3.17 26.71
N GLY A 438 13.63 -3.21 25.86
CA GLY A 438 12.61 -2.19 25.75
C GLY A 438 11.33 -2.59 26.46
N LEU A 439 10.73 -1.66 27.18
CA LEU A 439 9.44 -1.80 27.84
C LEU A 439 8.58 -0.58 27.50
N ALA A 440 7.33 -0.79 27.05
CA ALA A 440 6.42 0.30 26.82
C ALA A 440 4.99 -0.04 27.22
N ARG A 441 4.23 1.00 27.58
CA ARG A 441 2.77 1.00 27.54
C ARG A 441 2.35 2.06 26.55
N VAL A 442 1.60 1.65 25.53
CA VAL A 442 1.12 2.50 24.45
C VAL A 442 -0.39 2.47 24.45
N GLU A 443 -1.02 3.63 24.49
CA GLU A 443 -2.46 3.77 24.38
C GLU A 443 -2.82 4.45 23.05
N ARG A 444 -3.87 3.94 22.38
CA ARG A 444 -4.39 4.43 21.10
C ARG A 444 -5.92 4.59 21.18
N ALA A 445 -6.43 5.76 20.84
CA ALA A 445 -7.86 5.97 20.66
C ALA A 445 -8.35 5.26 19.37
N PRO A 446 -9.60 4.81 19.33
CA PRO A 446 -10.25 4.39 18.09
C PRO A 446 -10.24 5.51 17.05
N SER A 447 -10.13 5.15 15.78
CA SER A 447 -10.27 6.09 14.66
C SER A 447 -11.74 6.41 14.38
N ALA A 448 -11.98 7.45 13.57
CA ALA A 448 -13.34 7.79 13.13
C ALA A 448 -13.99 6.66 12.34
N LYS A 449 -13.22 5.95 11.49
CA LYS A 449 -13.71 4.77 10.75
C LYS A 449 -14.15 3.67 11.73
N GLU A 450 -13.31 3.30 12.68
CA GLU A 450 -13.61 2.25 13.67
C GLU A 450 -14.87 2.57 14.52
N LEU A 451 -15.17 3.85 14.72
CA LEU A 451 -16.33 4.30 15.52
C LEU A 451 -17.62 4.47 14.71
N TYR A 452 -17.53 5.00 13.48
CA TYR A 452 -18.66 5.59 12.80
C TYR A 452 -18.86 5.10 11.36
N MET A 453 -18.06 4.18 10.85
CA MET A 453 -18.28 3.60 9.54
C MET A 453 -19.65 2.92 9.51
N ASN A 454 -20.41 3.12 8.45
CA ASN A 454 -21.67 2.43 8.20
C ASN A 454 -21.96 2.52 6.70
N GLY A 455 -21.44 1.59 5.93
CA GLY A 455 -21.60 1.62 4.48
C GLY A 455 -20.77 0.61 3.73
N ALA A 456 -21.08 0.51 2.46
CA ALA A 456 -20.36 -0.33 1.51
C ALA A 456 -18.91 0.15 1.34
N HIS A 457 -17.99 -0.80 1.42
CA HIS A 457 -16.59 -0.64 1.03
C HIS A 457 -16.34 -1.64 -0.11
N LEU A 458 -16.76 -1.26 -1.30
CA LEU A 458 -16.87 -2.12 -2.47
C LEU A 458 -15.55 -2.82 -2.81
N VAL A 459 -14.45 -2.09 -2.70
CA VAL A 459 -13.08 -2.58 -2.96
C VAL A 459 -12.71 -3.77 -2.09
N THR A 460 -13.25 -3.87 -0.89
CA THR A 460 -13.00 -5.01 0.02
C THR A 460 -14.11 -6.06 -0.06
N GLY A 461 -15.16 -5.83 -0.85
CA GLY A 461 -16.35 -6.68 -0.89
C GLY A 461 -17.12 -6.71 0.43
N ARG A 462 -17.07 -5.62 1.22
CA ARG A 462 -17.63 -5.59 2.58
C ARG A 462 -18.57 -4.43 2.81
N PHE A 463 -19.60 -4.67 3.62
CA PHE A 463 -20.36 -3.62 4.27
C PHE A 463 -19.82 -3.45 5.69
N GLU A 464 -19.07 -2.37 5.94
CA GLU A 464 -18.35 -2.15 7.19
C GLU A 464 -19.21 -1.37 8.19
N VAL A 465 -19.26 -1.85 9.44
CA VAL A 465 -20.02 -1.24 10.54
C VAL A 465 -19.11 -0.87 11.69
N GLY A 466 -19.01 0.41 12.00
CA GLY A 466 -18.30 0.96 13.14
C GLY A 466 -19.02 0.69 14.46
N ASN A 467 -18.27 0.84 15.55
CA ASN A 467 -18.82 0.61 16.89
C ASN A 467 -18.51 1.80 17.79
N THR A 468 -19.55 2.54 18.14
CA THR A 468 -19.42 3.72 19.02
C THR A 468 -19.09 3.38 20.49
N GLU A 469 -19.15 2.10 20.90
CA GLU A 469 -18.84 1.67 22.26
C GLU A 469 -17.35 1.30 22.44
N LEU A 470 -16.53 1.40 21.38
CA LEU A 470 -15.11 1.11 21.48
C LEU A 470 -14.38 1.97 22.52
N GLU A 471 -13.50 1.34 23.27
CA GLU A 471 -12.59 1.97 24.22
C GLU A 471 -11.17 2.08 23.62
N SER A 472 -10.30 2.89 24.22
CA SER A 472 -8.89 2.98 23.79
C SER A 472 -8.19 1.63 23.95
N GLU A 473 -7.40 1.25 22.94
CA GLU A 473 -6.46 0.13 23.05
C GLU A 473 -5.34 0.47 24.02
N SER A 474 -4.87 -0.50 24.77
CA SER A 474 -3.71 -0.36 25.66
C SER A 474 -2.75 -1.53 25.49
N ALA A 475 -1.64 -1.30 24.82
CA ALA A 475 -0.61 -2.30 24.56
C ALA A 475 0.55 -2.22 25.56
N ASN A 476 0.90 -3.35 26.17
CA ASN A 476 2.09 -3.51 26.99
C ASN A 476 3.14 -4.27 26.18
N ASN A 477 4.20 -3.59 25.75
CA ASN A 477 5.22 -4.11 24.83
C ASN A 477 6.49 -4.45 25.60
N ILE A 478 7.05 -5.62 25.30
CA ILE A 478 8.36 -6.08 25.77
C ILE A 478 9.19 -6.49 24.57
N ASP A 479 10.38 -5.92 24.45
CA ASP A 479 11.34 -6.19 23.37
C ASP A 479 12.71 -6.54 23.94
N LEU A 480 13.26 -7.68 23.52
CA LEU A 480 14.64 -8.07 23.81
C LEU A 480 15.45 -8.07 22.51
N ASN A 481 16.43 -7.21 22.42
CA ASN A 481 17.32 -7.07 21.29
C ASN A 481 18.71 -7.59 21.60
N LEU A 482 19.28 -8.36 20.68
CA LEU A 482 20.64 -8.88 20.71
C LEU A 482 21.36 -8.45 19.45
N PHE A 483 22.44 -7.72 19.59
CA PHE A 483 23.22 -7.27 18.46
C PHE A 483 24.70 -7.66 18.65
N TYR A 484 25.24 -8.38 17.67
CA TYR A 484 26.66 -8.70 17.59
C TYR A 484 27.21 -8.27 16.25
N LYS A 485 28.33 -7.58 16.24
CA LYS A 485 29.03 -7.18 15.01
C LYS A 485 30.54 -7.22 15.21
N ASN A 486 31.23 -7.78 14.22
CA ASN A 486 32.66 -7.61 14.03
C ASN A 486 32.92 -7.19 12.58
N ASN A 487 34.19 -7.17 12.14
CA ASN A 487 34.55 -6.68 10.80
C ASN A 487 33.81 -7.41 9.65
N ASN A 488 33.51 -8.70 9.81
CA ASN A 488 33.05 -9.53 8.72
C ASN A 488 31.74 -10.29 9.02
N PHE A 489 31.30 -10.27 10.26
CA PHE A 489 30.12 -11.02 10.69
C PHE A 489 29.21 -10.12 11.55
N SER A 490 27.91 -10.20 11.30
CA SER A 490 26.90 -9.58 12.16
C SER A 490 25.77 -10.56 12.47
N PHE A 491 25.22 -10.44 13.64
CA PHE A 491 24.02 -11.11 14.09
C PHE A 491 23.08 -10.07 14.72
N ARG A 492 21.83 -10.08 14.31
CA ARG A 492 20.73 -9.37 14.94
C ARG A 492 19.68 -10.37 15.37
N GLY A 493 19.20 -10.24 16.58
CA GLY A 493 18.10 -11.03 17.10
C GLY A 493 17.16 -10.14 17.87
N ASN A 494 15.87 -10.30 17.64
CA ASN A 494 14.82 -9.67 18.40
C ASN A 494 13.78 -10.71 18.82
N ILE A 495 13.29 -10.59 20.03
CA ILE A 495 12.13 -11.35 20.53
C ILE A 495 11.20 -10.31 21.17
N PHE A 496 9.94 -10.33 20.76
CA PHE A 496 8.97 -9.35 21.25
C PHE A 496 7.67 -10.01 21.71
N LYS A 497 6.97 -9.29 22.56
CA LYS A 497 5.63 -9.63 23.02
C LYS A 497 4.84 -8.35 23.24
N ASN A 498 3.63 -8.31 22.70
CA ASN A 498 2.65 -7.25 22.85
C ASN A 498 1.39 -7.84 23.49
N ASP A 499 1.07 -7.44 24.71
CA ASP A 499 -0.17 -7.77 25.41
C ASP A 499 -1.11 -6.56 25.30
N ILE A 500 -2.22 -6.71 24.56
CA ILE A 500 -3.09 -5.61 24.16
C ILE A 500 -4.47 -5.80 24.76
N ASP A 501 -4.84 -4.92 25.65
CA ASP A 501 -6.21 -4.81 26.14
C ASP A 501 -7.04 -4.03 25.13
N ASN A 502 -8.28 -4.47 24.86
CA ASN A 502 -9.21 -3.84 23.92
C ASN A 502 -8.65 -3.73 22.47
N TYR A 503 -8.00 -4.75 21.95
CA TYR A 503 -7.55 -4.77 20.56
C TYR A 503 -8.73 -4.63 19.60
N ILE A 504 -8.73 -3.60 18.74
CA ILE A 504 -9.78 -3.31 17.77
C ILE A 504 -9.46 -4.04 16.45
N TYR A 505 -10.44 -4.74 15.90
CA TYR A 505 -10.30 -5.46 14.65
C TYR A 505 -11.61 -5.49 13.88
N LEU A 506 -11.53 -5.67 12.57
CA LEU A 506 -12.67 -5.89 11.69
C LEU A 506 -12.93 -7.39 11.61
N GLN A 507 -14.14 -7.81 11.95
CA GLN A 507 -14.60 -9.19 11.93
C GLN A 507 -15.61 -9.36 10.82
N ASP A 508 -15.31 -10.22 9.88
CA ASP A 508 -16.25 -10.63 8.84
C ASP A 508 -17.31 -11.56 9.47
N GLU A 509 -18.55 -11.49 9.03
CA GLU A 509 -19.56 -12.47 9.41
C GLU A 509 -19.18 -13.85 8.87
N THR A 510 -19.66 -14.88 9.55
CA THR A 510 -19.48 -16.27 9.13
C THR A 510 -20.56 -16.65 8.11
N GLU A 511 -20.31 -17.68 7.29
CA GLU A 511 -21.29 -18.24 6.37
C GLU A 511 -22.61 -18.60 7.09
N GLU A 512 -22.53 -19.17 8.30
CA GLU A 512 -23.69 -19.54 9.12
C GLU A 512 -24.51 -18.31 9.57
N GLU A 513 -23.84 -17.18 9.89
CA GLU A 513 -24.49 -15.92 10.23
C GLU A 513 -25.11 -15.25 8.99
N HIS A 514 -24.45 -15.34 7.85
CA HIS A 514 -24.95 -14.84 6.58
C HIS A 514 -26.25 -15.55 6.15
N GLU A 515 -26.27 -16.91 6.18
CA GLU A 515 -27.45 -17.72 5.89
C GLU A 515 -28.63 -17.41 6.85
N GLU A 516 -28.36 -17.19 8.15
CA GLU A 516 -29.42 -16.82 9.11
C GLU A 516 -30.05 -15.44 8.80
N HIS A 517 -29.30 -14.50 8.28
CA HIS A 517 -29.80 -13.17 7.86
C HIS A 517 -30.70 -13.29 6.62
N GLU A 518 -30.33 -14.12 5.65
CA GLU A 518 -31.16 -14.35 4.45
C GLU A 518 -32.49 -15.05 4.77
N GLU A 519 -32.52 -16.04 5.70
CA GLU A 519 -33.73 -16.75 6.06
C GLU A 519 -34.76 -15.89 6.81
N HIS A 520 -34.34 -14.83 7.50
CA HIS A 520 -35.23 -14.02 8.32
C HIS A 520 -35.88 -12.86 7.61
N GLY A 521 -35.54 -12.59 6.35
CA GLY A 521 -36.23 -11.59 5.51
C GLY A 521 -36.12 -10.14 6.05
N ASP A 522 -35.24 -9.86 6.99
CA ASP A 522 -34.83 -8.52 7.33
C ASP A 522 -33.80 -8.10 6.27
N HIS A 523 -34.30 -7.73 5.09
CA HIS A 523 -33.53 -7.17 4.00
C HIS A 523 -33.06 -5.76 4.39
N ASP A 524 -32.09 -5.66 5.27
CA ASP A 524 -31.13 -4.59 5.17
C ASP A 524 -30.20 -5.00 4.01
N ASP A 525 -30.55 -4.53 2.82
CA ASP A 525 -29.93 -4.87 1.55
C ASP A 525 -28.46 -4.40 1.55
N HIS A 526 -27.55 -5.29 1.96
CA HIS A 526 -26.10 -5.02 1.92
C HIS A 526 -25.53 -5.27 0.51
N GLY A 527 -26.41 -5.49 -0.50
CA GLY A 527 -26.03 -5.62 -1.90
C GLY A 527 -25.10 -6.79 -2.18
N GLY A 528 -25.23 -7.91 -1.45
CA GLY A 528 -24.36 -9.09 -1.60
C GLY A 528 -22.96 -8.93 -0.99
N LEU A 529 -22.69 -7.84 -0.25
CA LEU A 529 -21.42 -7.62 0.44
C LEU A 529 -21.37 -8.37 1.77
N ILE A 530 -20.19 -8.86 2.14
CA ILE A 530 -19.93 -9.49 3.44
C ILE A 530 -20.09 -8.44 4.55
N LEU A 531 -20.96 -8.68 5.52
CA LEU A 531 -21.08 -7.80 6.68
C LEU A 531 -19.84 -7.89 7.56
N ALA A 532 -19.22 -6.76 7.86
CA ALA A 532 -18.02 -6.71 8.67
C ALA A 532 -18.12 -5.68 9.80
N ASN A 533 -17.94 -6.12 11.03
CA ASN A 533 -18.14 -5.31 12.24
C ASN A 533 -16.82 -4.97 12.94
N PHE A 534 -16.66 -3.71 13.38
CA PHE A 534 -15.56 -3.34 14.27
C PHE A 534 -15.81 -3.80 15.70
N LEU A 535 -14.98 -4.71 16.17
CA LEU A 535 -15.07 -5.33 17.49
C LEU A 535 -13.82 -5.08 18.32
N GLN A 536 -13.92 -5.36 19.64
CA GLN A 536 -12.80 -5.32 20.57
C GLN A 536 -12.67 -6.62 21.35
N LYS A 537 -11.46 -7.15 21.42
CA LYS A 537 -11.10 -8.30 22.29
C LYS A 537 -9.69 -8.08 22.85
N ASP A 538 -9.41 -8.58 24.03
CA ASP A 538 -8.03 -8.64 24.53
C ASP A 538 -7.22 -9.62 23.71
N ALA A 539 -6.01 -9.22 23.31
CA ALA A 539 -5.17 -9.93 22.37
C ALA A 539 -3.71 -10.02 22.85
N GLU A 540 -2.99 -10.97 22.31
CA GLU A 540 -1.56 -11.16 22.50
C GLU A 540 -0.88 -11.39 21.16
N LEU A 541 0.15 -10.59 20.83
CA LEU A 541 1.01 -10.84 19.70
C LEU A 541 2.42 -11.11 20.21
N GLU A 542 3.04 -12.20 19.73
CA GLU A 542 4.42 -12.54 20.04
C GLU A 542 5.18 -12.98 18.80
N GLY A 543 6.49 -12.77 18.80
CA GLY A 543 7.27 -13.12 17.63
C GLY A 543 8.77 -12.94 17.82
N TYR A 544 9.49 -13.24 16.74
CA TYR A 544 10.93 -13.11 16.70
C TYR A 544 11.44 -12.72 15.31
N GLU A 545 12.60 -12.10 15.29
CA GLU A 545 13.34 -11.73 14.09
C GLU A 545 14.82 -12.10 14.29
N PHE A 546 15.40 -12.88 13.38
CA PHE A 546 16.83 -13.23 13.42
C PHE A 546 17.49 -13.01 12.07
N GLU A 547 18.61 -12.33 12.06
CA GLU A 547 19.44 -12.11 10.89
C GLU A 547 20.90 -12.45 11.19
N ILE A 548 21.51 -13.17 10.28
CA ILE A 548 22.95 -13.46 10.28
C ILE A 548 23.51 -12.99 8.95
N SER A 549 24.56 -12.17 8.99
CA SER A 549 25.25 -11.73 7.78
C SER A 549 26.77 -12.00 7.88
N GLN A 550 27.33 -12.54 6.81
CA GLN A 550 28.77 -12.81 6.68
C GLN A 550 29.33 -12.15 5.42
N ILE A 551 30.39 -11.36 5.61
CA ILE A 551 31.11 -10.71 4.51
C ILE A 551 32.34 -11.52 4.19
N PHE A 552 32.52 -11.85 2.93
CA PHE A 552 33.75 -12.47 2.37
C PHE A 552 34.43 -11.43 1.49
N THR A 553 35.60 -10.99 1.90
CA THR A 553 36.39 -9.98 1.18
C THR A 553 37.32 -10.66 0.20
N PHE A 554 37.31 -10.26 -1.06
CA PHE A 554 38.15 -10.67 -2.16
C PHE A 554 39.00 -9.49 -2.64
N ASP A 555 39.99 -9.74 -3.50
CA ASP A 555 40.88 -8.70 -4.04
C ASP A 555 40.14 -7.56 -4.79
N ARG A 556 38.95 -7.81 -5.31
CA ARG A 556 38.19 -6.86 -6.13
C ARG A 556 36.83 -6.46 -5.58
N GLY A 557 36.36 -7.10 -4.53
CA GLY A 557 35.02 -6.81 -4.02
C GLY A 557 34.67 -7.65 -2.81
N ASN A 558 33.46 -7.44 -2.31
CA ASN A 558 32.90 -8.13 -1.17
C ASN A 558 31.68 -8.95 -1.59
N LEU A 559 31.62 -10.19 -1.11
CA LEU A 559 30.43 -11.02 -1.18
C LEU A 559 29.80 -11.04 0.22
N THR A 560 28.57 -10.63 0.33
CA THR A 560 27.78 -10.71 1.57
C THR A 560 26.72 -11.78 1.42
N LEU A 561 26.67 -12.70 2.37
CA LEU A 561 25.60 -13.67 2.53
C LEU A 561 24.81 -13.30 3.78
N SER A 562 23.51 -13.05 3.62
CA SER A 562 22.58 -12.78 4.71
C SER A 562 21.49 -13.85 4.75
N LEU A 563 21.19 -14.32 5.96
CA LEU A 563 20.12 -15.29 6.24
C LEU A 563 19.23 -14.67 7.30
N GLY A 564 17.98 -14.52 7.00
CA GLY A 564 16.98 -13.94 7.88
C GLY A 564 15.78 -14.86 8.07
N ARG A 565 15.16 -14.78 9.25
CA ARG A 565 13.85 -15.39 9.54
C ARG A 565 13.09 -14.46 10.46
N ASP A 566 11.82 -14.27 10.16
CA ASP A 566 10.84 -13.62 11.03
C ASP A 566 9.57 -14.47 11.18
N SER A 567 8.88 -14.26 12.30
CA SER A 567 7.60 -14.89 12.60
C SER A 567 6.86 -14.04 13.61
N VAL A 568 5.56 -13.94 13.43
CA VAL A 568 4.62 -13.35 14.39
C VAL A 568 3.40 -14.25 14.50
N THR A 569 2.89 -14.42 15.71
CA THR A 569 1.62 -15.07 15.99
C THR A 569 0.74 -14.08 16.76
N GLY A 570 -0.57 -14.16 16.52
CA GLY A 570 -1.56 -13.29 17.18
C GLY A 570 -2.77 -14.10 17.62
N GLU A 571 -3.07 -14.09 18.91
CA GLU A 571 -4.20 -14.78 19.49
C GLU A 571 -5.00 -13.83 20.39
N PHE A 572 -6.32 -13.96 20.37
CA PHE A 572 -7.17 -13.38 21.40
C PHE A 572 -7.05 -14.18 22.70
N LYS A 573 -7.31 -13.55 23.84
CA LYS A 573 -7.25 -14.22 25.16
C LYS A 573 -8.22 -15.40 25.33
N ASN A 574 -9.21 -15.53 24.46
CA ASN A 574 -10.12 -16.68 24.39
C ASN A 574 -9.56 -17.87 23.60
N GLY A 575 -8.39 -17.72 22.96
CA GLY A 575 -7.70 -18.77 22.20
C GLY A 575 -8.08 -18.82 20.71
N MET A 576 -8.83 -17.83 20.20
CA MET A 576 -9.08 -17.66 18.76
C MET A 576 -7.93 -16.86 18.13
N ASN A 577 -7.61 -17.12 16.87
CA ASN A 577 -6.59 -16.37 16.14
C ASN A 577 -7.08 -14.96 15.79
N ILE A 578 -6.15 -14.01 15.72
CA ILE A 578 -6.40 -12.68 15.17
C ILE A 578 -6.38 -12.78 13.64
N PRO A 579 -7.38 -12.24 12.92
CA PRO A 579 -7.39 -12.30 11.46
C PRO A 579 -6.25 -11.50 10.83
N ARG A 580 -5.82 -11.91 9.62
CA ARG A 580 -4.84 -11.25 8.77
C ARG A 580 -3.42 -11.12 9.37
N ILE A 581 -3.06 -12.06 10.24
CA ILE A 581 -1.69 -12.15 10.76
C ILE A 581 -0.78 -12.78 9.69
N VAL A 582 0.24 -12.03 9.31
CA VAL A 582 1.20 -12.41 8.25
C VAL A 582 1.97 -13.69 8.58
N PRO A 583 2.21 -14.60 7.60
CA PRO A 583 2.95 -15.85 7.81
C PRO A 583 4.43 -15.62 8.13
N ALA A 584 5.04 -16.63 8.71
CA ALA A 584 6.49 -16.67 8.91
C ALA A 584 7.23 -16.81 7.58
N ARG A 585 8.44 -16.24 7.49
CA ARG A 585 9.24 -16.30 6.27
C ARG A 585 10.73 -16.43 6.53
N ASN A 586 11.43 -17.00 5.54
CA ASN A 586 12.86 -17.07 5.46
C ASN A 586 13.34 -16.20 4.30
N ILE A 587 14.38 -15.36 4.53
CA ILE A 587 14.94 -14.49 3.50
C ILE A 587 16.44 -14.79 3.38
N ILE A 588 16.89 -15.14 2.19
CA ILE A 588 18.28 -15.39 1.86
C ILE A 588 18.73 -14.37 0.84
N THR A 589 19.71 -13.54 1.20
CA THR A 589 20.26 -12.53 0.30
C THR A 589 21.73 -12.78 0.05
N VAL A 590 22.11 -12.82 -1.23
CA VAL A 590 23.50 -12.87 -1.68
C VAL A 590 23.81 -11.58 -2.44
N SER A 591 24.70 -10.76 -1.91
CA SER A 591 25.09 -9.50 -2.54
C SER A 591 26.57 -9.49 -2.85
N TYR A 592 26.94 -9.09 -4.07
CA TYR A 592 28.31 -8.84 -4.47
C TYR A 592 28.50 -7.36 -4.80
N SER A 593 29.48 -6.73 -4.17
CA SER A 593 29.82 -5.32 -4.40
C SER A 593 31.29 -5.16 -4.78
N GLU A 594 31.53 -4.44 -5.88
CA GLU A 594 32.80 -3.96 -6.36
C GLU A 594 32.64 -2.48 -6.72
N ASP A 595 33.69 -1.66 -6.76
CA ASP A 595 33.62 -0.19 -6.94
C ASP A 595 32.48 0.33 -7.86
N ASN A 596 32.25 -0.36 -8.97
CA ASN A 596 31.26 0.05 -10.00
C ASN A 596 30.26 -1.05 -10.35
N LEU A 597 30.15 -2.09 -9.55
CA LEU A 597 29.26 -3.22 -9.79
C LEU A 597 28.60 -3.64 -8.48
N LEU A 598 27.29 -3.70 -8.50
CA LEU A 598 26.47 -4.25 -7.41
C LEU A 598 25.55 -5.31 -8.01
N ALA A 599 25.57 -6.51 -7.45
CA ALA A 599 24.63 -7.57 -7.78
C ALA A 599 23.98 -8.08 -6.50
N ARG A 600 22.68 -8.33 -6.55
CA ARG A 600 21.90 -8.87 -5.44
C ARG A 600 20.99 -9.99 -5.96
N LEU A 601 20.93 -11.08 -5.23
CA LEU A 601 19.98 -12.16 -5.41
C LEU A 601 19.27 -12.36 -4.08
N THR A 602 17.96 -12.27 -4.07
CA THR A 602 17.12 -12.47 -2.89
C THR A 602 16.17 -13.64 -3.15
N TYR A 603 16.20 -14.62 -2.25
CA TYR A 603 15.23 -15.71 -2.22
C TYR A 603 14.42 -15.58 -0.94
N LYS A 604 13.09 -15.57 -1.10
CA LYS A 604 12.11 -15.46 -0.03
C LYS A 604 11.26 -16.72 -0.06
N ASP A 605 11.17 -17.41 1.06
CA ASP A 605 10.35 -18.59 1.31
C ASP A 605 9.33 -18.21 2.38
N VAL A 606 8.06 -18.12 1.99
CA VAL A 606 6.94 -17.71 2.83
C VAL A 606 6.15 -18.96 3.18
N GLU A 607 5.97 -19.20 4.47
CA GLU A 607 5.28 -20.39 4.97
C GLU A 607 3.76 -20.26 4.74
N GLU A 608 3.05 -21.39 4.71
CA GLU A 608 1.59 -21.43 4.70
C GLU A 608 1.00 -20.74 5.94
N GLN A 609 -0.17 -20.14 5.81
CA GLN A 609 -0.90 -19.58 6.93
C GLN A 609 -2.23 -20.31 7.14
N ASN A 610 -2.23 -21.15 8.16
CA ASN A 610 -3.36 -21.98 8.58
C ASN A 610 -3.93 -21.56 9.94
N ASP A 611 -3.23 -20.66 10.67
CA ASP A 611 -3.71 -20.06 11.91
C ASP A 611 -4.58 -18.84 11.59
N ILE A 612 -5.73 -19.09 10.97
CA ILE A 612 -6.65 -18.07 10.44
C ILE A 612 -7.63 -17.56 11.51
N GLY A 613 -8.11 -16.34 11.33
CA GLY A 613 -9.23 -15.78 12.08
C GLY A 613 -10.56 -16.35 11.62
N GLU A 614 -11.62 -16.03 12.34
CA GLU A 614 -13.00 -16.42 12.00
C GLU A 614 -13.44 -15.66 10.74
N GLY A 615 -14.07 -16.32 9.78
CA GLY A 615 -14.46 -15.76 8.48
C GLY A 615 -13.29 -15.56 7.50
N GLU A 616 -12.13 -16.19 7.72
CA GLU A 616 -10.93 -16.01 6.91
C GLU A 616 -10.54 -17.33 6.22
N THR A 617 -9.97 -17.25 5.02
CA THR A 617 -9.44 -18.42 4.30
C THR A 617 -7.95 -18.65 4.57
N GLU A 618 -7.49 -19.90 4.44
CA GLU A 618 -6.07 -20.26 4.51
C GLU A 618 -5.29 -19.66 3.31
N THR A 619 -3.96 -19.58 3.45
CA THR A 619 -3.08 -19.13 2.35
C THR A 619 -1.94 -20.11 2.19
N GLU A 620 -1.73 -20.60 0.98
CA GLU A 620 -0.66 -21.51 0.64
C GLU A 620 0.73 -20.86 0.76
N ALA A 621 1.75 -21.68 1.02
CA ALA A 621 3.14 -21.27 1.01
C ALA A 621 3.60 -20.90 -0.41
N TYR A 622 4.55 -19.96 -0.54
CA TYR A 622 5.13 -19.60 -1.82
C TYR A 622 6.60 -19.20 -1.74
N GLU A 623 7.29 -19.28 -2.86
CA GLU A 623 8.72 -18.96 -2.98
C GLU A 623 8.93 -17.84 -4.01
N MET A 624 9.69 -16.81 -3.66
CA MET A 624 10.05 -15.71 -4.56
C MET A 624 11.56 -15.67 -4.79
N LEU A 625 11.97 -15.46 -6.03
CA LEU A 625 13.36 -15.24 -6.40
C LEU A 625 13.50 -13.93 -7.17
N ASP A 626 14.27 -13.00 -6.60
CA ASP A 626 14.52 -11.69 -7.19
C ASP A 626 16.01 -11.51 -7.47
N PHE A 627 16.32 -10.77 -8.52
CA PHE A 627 17.69 -10.47 -8.93
C PHE A 627 17.84 -9.02 -9.38
N SER A 628 18.90 -8.35 -8.97
CA SER A 628 19.26 -7.01 -9.42
C SER A 628 20.76 -6.89 -9.69
N LEU A 629 21.11 -6.25 -10.82
CA LEU A 629 22.50 -6.02 -11.25
C LEU A 629 22.68 -4.57 -11.71
N LYS A 630 23.43 -3.77 -10.95
CA LYS A 630 23.77 -2.39 -11.28
C LYS A 630 25.22 -2.29 -11.71
N LYS A 631 25.46 -1.69 -12.89
CA LYS A 631 26.79 -1.32 -13.37
C LYS A 631 26.87 0.18 -13.56
N THR A 632 27.86 0.83 -12.89
CA THR A 632 28.12 2.26 -13.00
C THR A 632 29.30 2.50 -13.92
N PHE A 633 29.15 3.43 -14.84
CA PHE A 633 30.19 3.89 -15.78
C PHE A 633 30.54 5.35 -15.45
N VAL A 634 31.72 5.55 -14.93
CA VAL A 634 32.25 6.89 -14.65
C VAL A 634 32.74 7.49 -15.97
N LEU A 635 32.06 8.53 -16.45
CA LEU A 635 32.37 9.20 -17.71
C LEU A 635 33.50 10.23 -17.54
N ASN A 636 33.43 10.99 -16.44
CA ASN A 636 34.41 11.98 -16.01
C ASN A 636 34.43 11.97 -14.49
N ASN A 637 35.28 12.76 -13.87
CA ASN A 637 35.40 12.81 -12.40
C ASN A 637 34.09 13.21 -11.65
N GLN A 638 33.02 13.57 -12.35
CA GLN A 638 31.77 14.06 -11.78
C GLN A 638 30.52 13.44 -12.43
N ASN A 639 30.66 12.82 -13.61
CA ASN A 639 29.49 12.33 -14.37
C ASN A 639 29.49 10.81 -14.38
N GLU A 640 28.36 10.23 -14.05
CA GLU A 640 28.18 8.79 -14.01
C GLU A 640 26.93 8.36 -14.76
N ILE A 641 26.96 7.22 -15.42
CA ILE A 641 25.81 6.52 -15.94
C ILE A 641 25.70 5.17 -15.23
N SER A 642 24.59 4.91 -14.60
CA SER A 642 24.30 3.59 -14.01
C SER A 642 23.23 2.89 -14.82
N LEU A 643 23.49 1.62 -15.13
CA LEU A 643 22.55 0.71 -15.76
C LEU A 643 22.21 -0.37 -14.75
N THR A 644 20.92 -0.54 -14.44
CA THR A 644 20.44 -1.61 -13.55
C THR A 644 19.50 -2.51 -14.35
N LEU A 645 19.78 -3.82 -14.34
CA LEU A 645 18.90 -4.88 -14.78
C LEU A 645 18.29 -5.50 -13.52
N PHE A 646 16.98 -5.74 -13.52
CA PHE A 646 16.32 -6.44 -12.43
C PHE A 646 15.33 -7.49 -12.95
N GLY A 647 15.03 -8.44 -12.10
CA GLY A 647 13.96 -9.41 -12.29
C GLY A 647 13.32 -9.72 -10.95
N LYS A 648 12.01 -9.78 -10.90
CA LYS A 648 11.19 -10.13 -9.72
C LYS A 648 10.33 -11.32 -10.04
N ASN A 649 9.99 -12.07 -9.01
CA ASN A 649 9.24 -13.33 -9.15
C ASN A 649 9.76 -14.19 -10.32
N LEU A 650 11.08 -14.42 -10.39
CA LEU A 650 11.70 -15.16 -11.50
C LEU A 650 11.22 -16.60 -11.60
N LEU A 651 10.64 -17.14 -10.53
CA LEU A 651 10.03 -18.47 -10.49
C LEU A 651 8.64 -18.51 -11.15
N ASP A 652 8.01 -17.34 -11.34
CA ASP A 652 6.63 -17.22 -11.84
C ASP A 652 5.63 -17.91 -10.94
N GLU A 653 5.86 -17.74 -9.65
CA GLU A 653 5.08 -18.37 -8.59
C GLU A 653 3.76 -17.65 -8.39
N VAL A 654 2.68 -18.42 -8.17
CA VAL A 654 1.41 -17.88 -7.70
C VAL A 654 1.57 -17.54 -6.22
N ALA A 655 1.51 -16.28 -5.91
CA ALA A 655 1.67 -15.81 -4.54
C ALA A 655 0.49 -14.94 -4.12
N ARG A 656 0.02 -15.12 -2.87
CA ARG A 656 -1.07 -14.37 -2.27
C ARG A 656 -0.64 -13.76 -0.96
N ASN A 657 -1.01 -12.51 -0.76
CA ASN A 657 -0.73 -11.82 0.49
C ASN A 657 -1.81 -12.10 1.52
N HIS A 658 -1.49 -12.88 2.57
CA HIS A 658 -2.45 -13.25 3.60
C HIS A 658 -3.09 -12.06 4.32
N ALA A 659 -2.40 -10.91 4.39
CA ALA A 659 -2.92 -9.70 5.02
C ALA A 659 -3.93 -8.94 4.17
N SER A 660 -4.08 -9.27 2.87
CA SER A 660 -5.08 -8.66 1.98
C SER A 660 -6.48 -9.21 2.27
N PHE A 661 -7.48 -8.34 2.21
CA PHE A 661 -8.89 -8.71 2.31
C PHE A 661 -9.39 -9.48 1.07
N VAL A 662 -8.73 -9.27 -0.07
CA VAL A 662 -9.09 -9.81 -1.40
C VAL A 662 -7.95 -10.67 -1.96
N LYS A 663 -7.27 -11.42 -1.11
CA LYS A 663 -6.08 -12.20 -1.48
C LYS A 663 -6.33 -13.27 -2.53
N ASN A 664 -7.55 -13.77 -2.64
CA ASN A 664 -7.93 -14.80 -3.59
C ASN A 664 -8.09 -14.22 -5.00
N GLU A 665 -8.67 -13.05 -5.07
CA GLU A 665 -9.03 -12.31 -6.29
C GLU A 665 -7.87 -11.46 -6.79
N VAL A 666 -7.02 -10.97 -5.87
CA VAL A 666 -5.90 -10.06 -6.17
C VAL A 666 -4.56 -10.72 -5.79
N PRO A 667 -4.06 -11.66 -6.60
CA PRO A 667 -2.75 -12.28 -6.40
C PRO A 667 -1.62 -11.28 -6.64
N LEU A 668 -0.42 -11.59 -6.12
CA LEU A 668 0.77 -10.79 -6.40
C LEU A 668 1.18 -10.90 -7.88
N PRO A 669 1.88 -9.87 -8.42
CA PRO A 669 2.32 -9.85 -9.81
C PRO A 669 3.17 -11.07 -10.20
N GLY A 670 3.00 -11.54 -11.43
CA GLY A 670 3.80 -12.59 -12.03
C GLY A 670 5.24 -12.16 -12.30
N ARG A 671 5.94 -12.90 -13.15
CA ARG A 671 7.35 -12.67 -13.48
C ARG A 671 7.58 -11.32 -14.13
N ASN A 672 8.47 -10.51 -13.55
CA ASN A 672 8.83 -9.20 -14.02
C ASN A 672 10.31 -9.10 -14.40
N TYR A 673 10.62 -8.41 -15.50
CA TYR A 673 11.97 -8.00 -15.90
C TYR A 673 11.97 -6.51 -16.18
N GLY A 674 13.05 -5.83 -15.78
CA GLY A 674 13.13 -4.41 -16.05
C GLY A 674 14.54 -3.86 -16.17
N LEU A 675 14.60 -2.62 -16.61
CA LEU A 675 15.81 -1.88 -16.90
C LEU A 675 15.69 -0.46 -16.31
N LYS A 676 16.71 -0.03 -15.55
CA LYS A 676 16.86 1.36 -15.11
C LYS A 676 18.11 1.97 -15.69
N LEU A 677 18.01 3.19 -16.14
CA LEU A 677 19.11 4.04 -16.60
C LEU A 677 19.13 5.31 -15.76
N ASN A 678 20.22 5.56 -15.03
CA ASN A 678 20.41 6.77 -14.27
C ASN A 678 21.63 7.52 -14.75
N TYR A 679 21.49 8.84 -14.96
CA TYR A 679 22.59 9.76 -15.21
C TYR A 679 22.73 10.68 -14.01
N LYS A 680 23.93 10.71 -13.41
CA LYS A 680 24.28 11.57 -12.29
C LYS A 680 25.43 12.49 -12.68
N PHE A 681 25.28 13.79 -12.32
CA PHE A 681 26.28 14.85 -12.54
C PHE A 681 26.58 15.54 -11.20
#